data_6b92f3a83302e33765765fcb31408529
#
_entry.id   6b92f3a83302e33765765fcb31408529
#
_cell.length_a   1.000
_cell.length_b   1.000
_cell.length_c   1.000
_cell.angle_alpha   90.00
_cell.angle_beta   90.00
_cell.angle_gamma   90.00
#
_symmetry.space_group_name_H-M   'P 1'
#
loop_
_entity.id
_entity.type
_entity.pdbx_description
1 polymer ?
#
loop_
_entity_poly.entity_id
_entity_poly.type
_entity_poly.pdbx_seq_one_letter_code
_entity_poly.pdbx_strand_id
1 'polypeptide(L)'
;MAPRRSRILAVMALLLSLGGLAAFVRLRYFSILPLIGALAVGSAAYLVLLRRAPARTEDAPAGEDPGVRRRVRLLTAAAFFSLTAASLLIASAARYEKPLEYYLLVSAAAALLAVHVGALDRTRQSGLAVGMILVLALNLFGSSQLAFPLGIGGADAPTHLRFLVVPIVETGAIPRGAPCGLIYPDFPVHHILTASTAIVAGADPARAYYGLGVALMTLPVLVAYLVGRTLFGIRAGLIAALLLTGASYYMFWSSHAAPLGYAIPVIAVLVYVFLRLVRRTDSRDLVFAALLGAALILTHPYSSVVFGFVLVGILGGLTVARQRRGASWGVAAAAVSYVYILLFDWSNFSCMMTKSFRLAQGYIQTIVEETTVSPPAVYDALPLASILVNTLGDSMLFAAAAVGFFLLLTVRSDVNRALVLGPTIALLAISGAGIVLDLAYLLPNRLYVFLQFIGLAPLAAVGMMAGYRRGTANRGARRKWASLLLVGVFVGGYVFASSASTVAGFETSLFTGGRPFAKLYDTAFEDAGAGWVCERAGSPPVVVTSLSLHQLARYEITGCLVPAGVPVPKMALTRDGEINLTLVPEGALLVFSRYDFDPGFLAAVTDVGRPGAGVYERLTPEAAAVLAEMDRVYDNGVIEIVRQTPEGWGS
;
A
#
# COMPACT_ATOMS: atom_id res chain seq x y z
N MET A 1 -33.08 -21.55 4.31
CA MET A 1 -32.08 -21.68 5.41
C MET A 1 -30.90 -20.69 5.34
N ALA A 2 -30.33 -20.38 4.16
CA ALA A 2 -29.19 -19.45 4.02
C ALA A 2 -29.37 -18.05 4.65
N PRO A 3 -30.52 -17.33 4.44
CA PRO A 3 -30.66 -15.99 5.01
C PRO A 3 -30.74 -15.96 6.55
N ARG A 4 -31.14 -17.05 7.18
CA ARG A 4 -31.16 -17.14 8.66
C ARG A 4 -29.75 -17.27 9.22
N ARG A 5 -28.89 -18.07 8.58
CA ARG A 5 -27.49 -18.26 9.04
C ARG A 5 -26.68 -16.96 8.90
N SER A 6 -26.80 -16.26 7.77
CA SER A 6 -26.09 -14.99 7.59
C SER A 6 -26.57 -13.88 8.53
N ARG A 7 -27.86 -13.87 8.89
CA ARG A 7 -28.40 -13.00 9.94
C ARG A 7 -27.75 -13.27 11.29
N ILE A 8 -27.67 -14.53 11.69
CA ILE A 8 -27.04 -14.94 12.95
C ILE A 8 -25.58 -14.50 12.97
N LEU A 9 -24.82 -14.78 11.90
CA LEU A 9 -23.42 -14.37 11.78
C LEU A 9 -23.24 -12.85 11.83
N ALA A 10 -24.11 -12.08 11.17
CA ALA A 10 -24.04 -10.63 11.22
C ALA A 10 -24.39 -10.06 12.61
N VAL A 11 -25.36 -10.66 13.31
CA VAL A 11 -25.68 -10.29 14.70
C VAL A 11 -24.51 -10.65 15.62
N MET A 12 -23.93 -11.84 15.48
CA MET A 12 -22.74 -12.22 16.23
C MET A 12 -21.56 -11.29 15.96
N ALA A 13 -21.29 -10.98 14.69
CA ALA A 13 -20.23 -10.04 14.32
C ALA A 13 -20.47 -8.64 14.91
N LEU A 14 -21.71 -8.16 14.89
CA LEU A 14 -22.08 -6.89 15.51
C LEU A 14 -21.85 -6.92 17.05
N LEU A 15 -22.32 -7.94 17.74
CA LEU A 15 -22.15 -8.07 19.19
C LEU A 15 -20.68 -8.22 19.58
N LEU A 16 -19.92 -9.05 18.86
CA LEU A 16 -18.47 -9.21 19.08
C LEU A 16 -17.72 -7.90 18.80
N SER A 17 -18.10 -7.16 17.75
CA SER A 17 -17.50 -5.86 17.47
C SER A 17 -17.81 -4.84 18.56
N LEU A 18 -19.03 -4.77 19.06
CA LEU A 18 -19.39 -3.85 20.14
C LEU A 18 -18.67 -4.24 21.46
N GLY A 19 -18.59 -5.54 21.77
CA GLY A 19 -17.82 -6.06 22.91
C GLY A 19 -16.32 -5.79 22.76
N GLY A 20 -15.79 -6.00 21.55
CA GLY A 20 -14.41 -5.69 21.19
C GLY A 20 -14.09 -4.19 21.33
N LEU A 21 -14.96 -3.30 20.83
CA LEU A 21 -14.80 -1.86 21.02
C LEU A 21 -14.67 -1.50 22.50
N ALA A 22 -15.55 -2.01 23.34
CA ALA A 22 -15.50 -1.76 24.78
C ALA A 22 -14.21 -2.29 25.43
N ALA A 23 -13.79 -3.51 25.06
CA ALA A 23 -12.57 -4.14 25.57
C ALA A 23 -11.31 -3.37 25.13
N PHE A 24 -11.20 -3.03 23.84
CA PHE A 24 -10.01 -2.36 23.31
C PHE A 24 -9.92 -0.89 23.77
N VAL A 25 -11.04 -0.19 23.97
CA VAL A 25 -11.05 1.13 24.64
C VAL A 25 -10.52 1.01 26.07
N ARG A 26 -10.99 -0.02 26.81
CA ARG A 26 -10.51 -0.26 28.18
C ARG A 26 -9.02 -0.61 28.26
N LEU A 27 -8.53 -1.34 27.25
CA LEU A 27 -7.12 -1.74 27.14
C LEU A 27 -6.24 -0.67 26.44
N ARG A 28 -6.82 0.45 26.02
CA ARG A 28 -6.14 1.55 25.30
C ARG A 28 -5.51 1.13 23.94
N TYR A 29 -5.96 0.05 23.32
CA TYR A 29 -5.53 -0.36 21.98
C TYR A 29 -6.34 0.38 20.91
N PHE A 30 -5.99 1.64 20.64
CA PHE A 30 -6.76 2.50 19.74
C PHE A 30 -6.58 2.19 18.26
N SER A 31 -5.49 1.57 17.86
CA SER A 31 -5.17 1.30 16.43
C SER A 31 -6.17 0.34 15.74
N ILE A 32 -6.79 -0.58 16.49
CA ILE A 32 -7.73 -1.58 15.96
C ILE A 32 -9.19 -1.09 16.01
N LEU A 33 -9.49 -0.07 16.82
CA LEU A 33 -10.85 0.42 17.01
C LEU A 33 -11.57 0.81 15.70
N PRO A 34 -10.93 1.49 14.74
CA PRO A 34 -11.59 1.87 13.50
C PRO A 34 -12.08 0.67 12.69
N LEU A 35 -11.29 -0.40 12.62
CA LEU A 35 -11.65 -1.62 11.88
C LEU A 35 -12.79 -2.37 12.56
N ILE A 36 -12.76 -2.47 13.89
CA ILE A 36 -13.84 -3.09 14.66
C ILE A 36 -15.13 -2.26 14.54
N GLY A 37 -15.01 -0.93 14.61
CA GLY A 37 -16.12 -0.02 14.38
C GLY A 37 -16.71 -0.16 12.98
N ALA A 38 -15.86 -0.28 11.95
CA ALA A 38 -16.27 -0.51 10.56
C ALA A 38 -17.03 -1.85 10.41
N LEU A 39 -16.57 -2.91 11.05
CA LEU A 39 -17.27 -4.20 11.06
C LEU A 39 -18.65 -4.08 11.74
N ALA A 40 -18.75 -3.36 12.86
CA ALA A 40 -20.03 -3.10 13.53
C ALA A 40 -21.00 -2.33 12.60
N VAL A 41 -20.53 -1.24 11.96
CA VAL A 41 -21.31 -0.44 11.01
C VAL A 41 -21.75 -1.28 9.83
N GLY A 42 -20.85 -2.05 9.22
CA GLY A 42 -21.16 -2.93 8.09
C GLY A 42 -22.18 -4.02 8.46
N SER A 43 -22.03 -4.64 9.61
CA SER A 43 -22.98 -5.64 10.12
C SER A 43 -24.36 -5.04 10.37
N ALA A 44 -24.45 -3.88 10.99
CA ALA A 44 -25.70 -3.15 11.22
C ALA A 44 -26.36 -2.74 9.89
N ALA A 45 -25.59 -2.18 8.94
CA ALA A 45 -26.06 -1.82 7.61
C ALA A 45 -26.63 -3.02 6.86
N TYR A 46 -25.96 -4.18 6.92
CA TYR A 46 -26.47 -5.43 6.34
C TYR A 46 -27.80 -5.86 6.98
N LEU A 47 -27.95 -5.82 8.30
CA LEU A 47 -29.19 -6.17 9.01
C LEU A 47 -30.35 -5.24 8.61
N VAL A 48 -30.08 -3.94 8.45
CA VAL A 48 -31.07 -2.98 7.95
C VAL A 48 -31.47 -3.31 6.51
N LEU A 49 -30.51 -3.64 5.65
CA LEU A 49 -30.75 -4.04 4.27
C LEU A 49 -31.61 -5.31 4.18
N LEU A 50 -31.44 -6.28 5.08
CA LEU A 50 -32.23 -7.51 5.10
C LEU A 50 -33.71 -7.30 5.50
N ARG A 51 -34.01 -6.29 6.32
CA ARG A 51 -35.41 -5.98 6.71
C ARG A 51 -36.26 -5.46 5.56
N ARG A 52 -35.62 -4.92 4.52
CA ARG A 52 -36.29 -4.44 3.30
C ARG A 52 -36.39 -5.61 2.32
N ALA A 53 -37.59 -5.87 1.78
CA ALA A 53 -37.86 -7.00 0.89
C ALA A 53 -36.83 -7.12 -0.25
N PRO A 54 -36.46 -8.34 -0.67
CA PRO A 54 -35.51 -8.54 -1.75
C PRO A 54 -36.03 -7.91 -3.03
N ALA A 55 -35.24 -7.03 -3.62
CA ALA A 55 -35.50 -6.54 -4.97
C ALA A 55 -35.42 -7.74 -5.93
N ARG A 56 -36.46 -8.03 -6.69
CA ARG A 56 -36.41 -8.96 -7.81
C ARG A 56 -35.29 -8.54 -8.75
N THR A 57 -34.53 -9.50 -9.20
CA THR A 57 -33.29 -9.33 -10.00
C THR A 57 -33.56 -8.98 -11.47
N GLU A 58 -34.58 -8.25 -11.78
CA GLU A 58 -34.84 -7.86 -13.14
C GLU A 58 -34.21 -6.50 -13.49
N ASP A 59 -33.32 -6.56 -14.45
CA ASP A 59 -32.32 -5.58 -14.87
C ASP A 59 -32.85 -4.41 -15.71
N ALA A 60 -34.09 -4.07 -15.68
CA ALA A 60 -34.58 -2.94 -16.50
C ALA A 60 -35.01 -1.76 -15.63
N PRO A 61 -34.27 -0.65 -15.60
CA PRO A 61 -34.86 0.61 -15.20
C PRO A 61 -35.79 1.09 -16.35
N ALA A 62 -37.04 0.69 -16.32
CA ALA A 62 -38.06 1.26 -17.19
C ALA A 62 -38.17 2.76 -16.89
N GLY A 63 -38.14 3.60 -17.91
CA GLY A 63 -38.76 4.92 -17.89
C GLY A 63 -37.86 6.15 -17.75
N GLU A 64 -36.55 6.07 -17.92
CA GLU A 64 -35.76 7.32 -18.05
C GLU A 64 -35.43 7.64 -19.50
N ASP A 65 -35.55 8.94 -19.86
CA ASP A 65 -35.19 9.46 -21.18
C ASP A 65 -33.71 9.15 -21.50
N PRO A 66 -33.42 8.39 -22.56
CA PRO A 66 -32.06 8.11 -23.00
C PRO A 66 -31.23 9.39 -23.24
N GLY A 67 -31.86 10.49 -23.62
CA GLY A 67 -31.24 11.79 -23.84
C GLY A 67 -30.67 12.40 -22.56
N VAL A 68 -31.44 12.33 -21.46
CA VAL A 68 -30.99 12.84 -20.16
C VAL A 68 -29.76 12.06 -19.67
N ARG A 69 -29.76 10.73 -19.75
CA ARG A 69 -28.60 9.91 -19.36
C ARG A 69 -27.38 10.20 -20.21
N ARG A 70 -27.53 10.40 -21.52
CA ARG A 70 -26.42 10.77 -22.41
C ARG A 70 -25.83 12.11 -22.00
N ARG A 71 -26.64 13.12 -21.71
CA ARG A 71 -26.18 14.44 -21.25
C ARG A 71 -25.41 14.32 -19.92
N VAL A 72 -25.95 13.61 -18.95
CA VAL A 72 -25.27 13.40 -17.65
C VAL A 72 -23.92 12.74 -17.85
N ARG A 73 -23.81 11.71 -18.69
CA ARG A 73 -22.52 11.04 -18.96
C ARG A 73 -21.51 11.97 -19.64
N LEU A 74 -21.92 12.77 -20.61
CA LEU A 74 -21.03 13.73 -21.27
C LEU A 74 -20.54 14.79 -20.29
N LEU A 75 -21.45 15.35 -19.48
CA LEU A 75 -21.11 16.36 -18.48
C LEU A 75 -20.19 15.79 -17.38
N THR A 76 -20.49 14.60 -16.85
CA THR A 76 -19.67 13.97 -15.84
C THR A 76 -18.29 13.59 -16.38
N ALA A 77 -18.18 13.13 -17.63
CA ALA A 77 -16.90 12.84 -18.26
C ALA A 77 -16.07 14.12 -18.48
N ALA A 78 -16.69 15.17 -19.04
CA ALA A 78 -16.01 16.44 -19.26
C ALA A 78 -15.51 17.04 -17.93
N ALA A 79 -16.37 17.12 -16.92
CA ALA A 79 -16.01 17.60 -15.59
C ALA A 79 -14.92 16.74 -14.93
N PHE A 80 -14.98 15.41 -15.07
CA PHE A 80 -13.96 14.50 -14.59
C PHE A 80 -12.58 14.84 -15.19
N PHE A 81 -12.47 14.94 -16.52
CA PHE A 81 -11.19 15.23 -17.16
C PHE A 81 -10.66 16.62 -16.79
N SER A 82 -11.55 17.62 -16.67
CA SER A 82 -11.17 18.98 -16.23
C SER A 82 -10.61 18.97 -14.79
N LEU A 83 -11.31 18.30 -13.86
CA LEU A 83 -10.84 18.21 -12.46
C LEU A 83 -9.54 17.41 -12.34
N THR A 84 -9.39 16.33 -13.12
CA THR A 84 -8.19 15.52 -13.13
C THR A 84 -7.01 16.30 -13.70
N ALA A 85 -7.19 17.06 -14.79
CA ALA A 85 -6.15 17.93 -15.33
C ALA A 85 -5.75 19.02 -14.34
N ALA A 86 -6.71 19.68 -13.71
CA ALA A 86 -6.45 20.69 -12.69
C ALA A 86 -5.67 20.12 -11.49
N SER A 87 -6.05 18.92 -11.01
CA SER A 87 -5.33 18.26 -9.91
C SER A 87 -3.90 17.88 -10.28
N LEU A 88 -3.64 17.44 -11.51
CA LEU A 88 -2.28 17.15 -11.99
C LEU A 88 -1.42 18.42 -12.09
N LEU A 89 -2.00 19.54 -12.55
CA LEU A 89 -1.29 20.82 -12.59
C LEU A 89 -0.92 21.29 -11.18
N ILE A 90 -1.84 21.15 -10.22
CA ILE A 90 -1.55 21.46 -8.82
C ILE A 90 -0.45 20.53 -8.26
N ALA A 91 -0.53 19.22 -8.51
CA ALA A 91 0.49 18.27 -8.06
C ALA A 91 1.87 18.57 -8.67
N SER A 92 1.92 18.98 -9.95
CA SER A 92 3.18 19.32 -10.63
C SER A 92 3.81 20.63 -10.14
N ALA A 93 2.99 21.55 -9.62
CA ALA A 93 3.44 22.80 -9.01
C ALA A 93 3.81 22.64 -7.53
N ALA A 94 3.30 21.57 -6.89
CA ALA A 94 3.57 21.26 -5.49
C ALA A 94 5.03 20.79 -5.31
N ARG A 95 5.64 21.19 -4.19
CA ARG A 95 6.96 20.69 -3.81
C ARG A 95 6.85 20.03 -2.44
N TYR A 96 7.06 18.72 -2.39
CA TYR A 96 7.06 17.88 -1.19
C TYR A 96 5.75 17.77 -0.40
N GLU A 97 4.76 18.60 -0.69
CA GLU A 97 3.43 18.53 -0.07
C GLU A 97 2.35 18.89 -1.09
N LYS A 98 1.36 18.00 -1.26
CA LYS A 98 0.20 18.29 -2.09
C LYS A 98 -0.80 19.12 -1.27
N PRO A 99 -1.26 20.26 -1.79
CA PRO A 99 -2.20 21.13 -1.06
C PRO A 99 -3.61 20.49 -1.00
N LEU A 100 -4.44 21.00 -0.10
CA LEU A 100 -5.82 20.51 0.12
C LEU A 100 -6.63 20.48 -1.19
N GLU A 101 -6.45 21.45 -2.05
CA GLU A 101 -7.13 21.58 -3.35
C GLU A 101 -6.91 20.35 -4.23
N TYR A 102 -5.70 19.77 -4.23
CA TYR A 102 -5.43 18.53 -4.95
C TYR A 102 -6.38 17.42 -4.51
N TYR A 103 -6.49 17.18 -3.21
CA TYR A 103 -7.31 16.11 -2.65
C TYR A 103 -8.80 16.34 -2.89
N LEU A 104 -9.26 17.58 -2.80
CA LEU A 104 -10.65 17.95 -3.11
C LEU A 104 -10.99 17.69 -4.58
N LEU A 105 -10.12 18.09 -5.52
CA LEU A 105 -10.34 17.89 -6.96
C LEU A 105 -10.36 16.42 -7.35
N VAL A 106 -9.42 15.62 -6.83
CA VAL A 106 -9.36 14.17 -7.09
C VAL A 106 -10.59 13.47 -6.52
N SER A 107 -11.03 13.87 -5.34
CA SER A 107 -12.21 13.32 -4.68
C SER A 107 -13.50 13.67 -5.43
N ALA A 108 -13.61 14.90 -5.90
CA ALA A 108 -14.72 15.32 -6.75
C ALA A 108 -14.74 14.57 -8.10
N ALA A 109 -13.55 14.34 -8.70
CA ALA A 109 -13.42 13.53 -9.91
C ALA A 109 -13.89 12.08 -9.67
N ALA A 110 -13.49 11.46 -8.55
CA ALA A 110 -13.93 10.13 -8.15
C ALA A 110 -15.45 10.05 -7.91
N ALA A 111 -16.02 11.06 -7.27
CA ALA A 111 -17.47 11.17 -7.06
C ALA A 111 -18.23 11.24 -8.40
N LEU A 112 -17.77 12.09 -9.31
CA LEU A 112 -18.36 12.21 -10.66
C LEU A 112 -18.24 10.90 -11.45
N LEU A 113 -17.11 10.21 -11.33
CA LEU A 113 -16.90 8.93 -11.97
C LEU A 113 -17.83 7.85 -11.42
N ALA A 114 -18.09 7.83 -10.12
CA ALA A 114 -19.08 6.93 -9.52
C ALA A 114 -20.50 7.20 -10.04
N VAL A 115 -20.89 8.47 -10.17
CA VAL A 115 -22.15 8.88 -10.80
C VAL A 115 -22.21 8.46 -12.27
N HIS A 116 -21.12 8.66 -13.02
CA HIS A 116 -21.00 8.22 -14.42
C HIS A 116 -21.22 6.70 -14.56
N VAL A 117 -20.54 5.90 -13.72
CA VAL A 117 -20.71 4.42 -13.68
C VAL A 117 -22.18 4.04 -13.39
N GLY A 118 -22.81 4.73 -12.45
CA GLY A 118 -24.23 4.51 -12.14
C GLY A 118 -25.18 4.84 -13.29
N ALA A 119 -24.83 5.83 -14.11
CA ALA A 119 -25.62 6.28 -15.28
C ALA A 119 -25.38 5.43 -16.55
N LEU A 120 -24.53 4.41 -16.54
CA LEU A 120 -24.30 3.53 -17.69
C LEU A 120 -25.53 2.67 -18.03
N ASP A 121 -25.91 2.66 -19.31
CA ASP A 121 -27.07 1.88 -19.79
C ASP A 121 -26.66 0.51 -20.35
N ARG A 122 -25.55 0.42 -21.05
CA ARG A 122 -25.15 -0.76 -21.83
C ARG A 122 -23.68 -1.11 -21.65
N THR A 123 -23.36 -2.38 -21.90
CA THR A 123 -22.02 -2.95 -21.88
C THR A 123 -21.00 -2.23 -22.77
N ARG A 124 -21.44 -1.74 -23.94
CA ARG A 124 -20.57 -1.03 -24.91
C ARG A 124 -20.01 0.30 -24.38
N GLN A 125 -20.60 0.86 -23.33
CA GLN A 125 -20.17 2.14 -22.76
C GLN A 125 -19.18 2.02 -21.62
N SER A 126 -18.86 0.79 -21.20
CA SER A 126 -17.93 0.56 -20.07
C SER A 126 -16.48 0.93 -20.39
N GLY A 127 -16.07 0.96 -21.67
CA GLY A 127 -14.70 1.28 -22.07
C GLY A 127 -14.25 2.68 -21.62
N LEU A 128 -15.10 3.70 -21.82
CA LEU A 128 -14.80 5.06 -21.34
C LEU A 128 -14.66 5.09 -19.81
N ALA A 129 -15.58 4.43 -19.09
CA ALA A 129 -15.51 4.38 -17.62
C ALA A 129 -14.24 3.69 -17.13
N VAL A 130 -13.81 2.60 -17.78
CA VAL A 130 -12.51 1.95 -17.49
C VAL A 130 -11.37 2.92 -17.75
N GLY A 131 -11.36 3.61 -18.89
CA GLY A 131 -10.33 4.62 -19.21
C GLY A 131 -10.27 5.73 -18.15
N MET A 132 -11.44 6.25 -17.72
CA MET A 132 -11.51 7.26 -16.65
C MET A 132 -10.96 6.73 -15.32
N ILE A 133 -11.26 5.47 -14.94
CA ILE A 133 -10.72 4.85 -13.73
C ILE A 133 -9.19 4.73 -13.83
N LEU A 134 -8.65 4.31 -14.97
CA LEU A 134 -7.20 4.20 -15.17
C LEU A 134 -6.50 5.57 -15.13
N VAL A 135 -7.14 6.61 -15.69
CA VAL A 135 -6.64 7.99 -15.61
C VAL A 135 -6.65 8.49 -14.16
N LEU A 136 -7.70 8.20 -13.39
CA LEU A 136 -7.74 8.53 -11.97
C LEU A 136 -6.65 7.77 -11.19
N ALA A 137 -6.43 6.49 -11.50
CA ALA A 137 -5.36 5.69 -10.89
C ALA A 137 -3.97 6.27 -11.20
N LEU A 138 -3.69 6.58 -12.46
CA LEU A 138 -2.43 7.24 -12.85
C LEU A 138 -2.24 8.58 -12.14
N ASN A 139 -3.30 9.36 -11.96
CA ASN A 139 -3.23 10.61 -11.22
C ASN A 139 -2.87 10.35 -9.74
N LEU A 140 -3.63 9.49 -9.06
CA LEU A 140 -3.39 9.20 -7.64
C LEU A 140 -2.00 8.60 -7.38
N PHE A 141 -1.53 7.69 -8.23
CA PHE A 141 -0.25 7.00 -8.06
C PHE A 141 0.93 7.84 -8.54
N GLY A 142 0.77 8.54 -9.66
CA GLY A 142 1.82 9.33 -10.29
C GLY A 142 2.00 10.73 -9.71
N SER A 143 0.95 11.32 -9.10
CA SER A 143 1.04 12.66 -8.53
C SER A 143 2.11 12.79 -7.45
N SER A 144 2.35 11.72 -6.71
CA SER A 144 3.43 11.68 -5.73
C SER A 144 4.80 11.81 -6.39
N GLN A 145 5.01 11.20 -7.57
CA GLN A 145 6.26 11.35 -8.31
C GLN A 145 6.43 12.76 -8.89
N LEU A 146 5.33 13.47 -9.14
CA LEU A 146 5.37 14.88 -9.56
C LEU A 146 5.72 15.82 -8.40
N ALA A 147 5.18 15.55 -7.22
CA ALA A 147 5.42 16.36 -6.03
C ALA A 147 6.80 16.09 -5.39
N PHE A 148 7.37 14.89 -5.60
CA PHE A 148 8.67 14.48 -5.04
C PHE A 148 9.65 14.17 -6.18
N PRO A 149 10.37 15.17 -6.71
CA PRO A 149 11.16 15.05 -7.94
C PRO A 149 12.33 14.06 -7.83
N LEU A 150 12.83 13.77 -6.64
CA LEU A 150 13.88 12.76 -6.40
C LEU A 150 13.31 11.36 -6.15
N GLY A 151 11.99 11.21 -6.25
CA GLY A 151 11.29 9.95 -6.06
C GLY A 151 10.89 9.67 -4.62
N ILE A 152 10.13 8.62 -4.45
CA ILE A 152 9.59 8.15 -3.17
C ILE A 152 9.93 6.67 -3.04
N GLY A 153 10.28 6.23 -1.87
CA GLY A 153 10.49 4.80 -1.70
C GLY A 153 11.35 4.44 -0.48
N GLY A 154 11.60 5.41 0.38
CA GLY A 154 12.44 5.20 1.55
C GLY A 154 13.77 4.58 1.15
N ALA A 155 14.25 3.66 1.97
CA ALA A 155 15.52 2.99 1.75
C ALA A 155 15.50 1.92 0.64
N ASP A 156 14.32 1.38 0.30
CA ASP A 156 14.23 0.25 -0.63
C ASP A 156 14.51 0.67 -2.08
N ALA A 157 13.85 1.74 -2.54
CA ALA A 157 13.94 2.16 -3.93
C ALA A 157 15.37 2.58 -4.35
N PRO A 158 16.08 3.46 -3.62
CA PRO A 158 17.46 3.81 -3.93
C PRO A 158 18.39 2.60 -3.90
N THR A 159 18.17 1.66 -2.97
CA THR A 159 18.98 0.43 -2.86
C THR A 159 18.85 -0.42 -4.12
N HIS A 160 17.63 -0.72 -4.52
CA HIS A 160 17.38 -1.53 -5.71
C HIS A 160 17.85 -0.84 -6.98
N LEU A 161 17.63 0.47 -7.08
CA LEU A 161 18.07 1.28 -8.21
C LEU A 161 19.58 1.26 -8.35
N ARG A 162 20.29 1.63 -7.30
CA ARG A 162 21.74 1.84 -7.33
C ARG A 162 22.54 0.54 -7.45
N PHE A 163 22.17 -0.48 -6.67
CA PHE A 163 22.98 -1.69 -6.60
C PHE A 163 22.61 -2.76 -7.62
N LEU A 164 21.45 -2.62 -8.29
CA LEU A 164 21.01 -3.61 -9.26
C LEU A 164 20.60 -3.00 -10.60
N VAL A 165 19.68 -2.03 -10.62
CA VAL A 165 19.18 -1.49 -11.90
C VAL A 165 20.27 -0.74 -12.67
N VAL A 166 20.97 0.20 -12.04
CA VAL A 166 22.04 0.97 -12.67
C VAL A 166 23.16 0.05 -13.18
N PRO A 167 23.73 -0.87 -12.38
CA PRO A 167 24.74 -1.81 -12.87
C PRO A 167 24.25 -2.68 -14.03
N ILE A 168 22.97 -3.12 -14.02
CA ILE A 168 22.43 -3.89 -15.16
C ILE A 168 22.37 -3.01 -16.42
N VAL A 169 21.99 -1.75 -16.31
CA VAL A 169 21.97 -0.80 -17.44
C VAL A 169 23.39 -0.58 -17.99
N GLU A 170 24.38 -0.42 -17.13
CA GLU A 170 25.77 -0.12 -17.49
C GLU A 170 26.53 -1.33 -18.04
N THR A 171 26.34 -2.51 -17.43
CA THR A 171 27.14 -3.70 -17.72
C THR A 171 26.42 -4.76 -18.55
N GLY A 172 25.09 -4.68 -18.65
CA GLY A 172 24.25 -5.73 -19.26
C GLY A 172 24.18 -7.01 -18.43
N ALA A 173 24.69 -7.01 -17.20
CA ALA A 173 24.76 -8.20 -16.36
C ALA A 173 24.18 -7.95 -14.97
N ILE A 174 23.59 -9.00 -14.38
CA ILE A 174 23.12 -8.95 -12.99
C ILE A 174 24.34 -9.00 -12.06
N PRO A 175 24.51 -8.01 -11.17
CA PRO A 175 25.61 -8.03 -10.22
C PRO A 175 25.56 -9.27 -9.35
N ARG A 176 26.72 -9.92 -9.16
CA ARG A 176 26.83 -11.04 -8.22
C ARG A 176 26.84 -10.48 -6.81
N GLY A 177 25.80 -10.77 -6.03
CA GLY A 177 25.71 -10.44 -4.62
C GLY A 177 26.18 -11.57 -3.72
N ALA A 178 26.37 -11.26 -2.44
CA ALA A 178 26.52 -12.33 -1.45
C ALA A 178 25.21 -13.14 -1.39
N PRO A 179 25.31 -14.48 -1.30
CA PRO A 179 24.13 -15.31 -1.13
C PRO A 179 23.26 -14.78 0.02
N CYS A 180 21.96 -14.68 -0.18
CA CYS A 180 21.03 -14.09 0.80
C CYS A 180 21.33 -12.63 1.16
N GLY A 181 21.92 -11.85 0.29
CA GLY A 181 22.12 -10.42 0.48
C GLY A 181 20.80 -9.69 0.72
N LEU A 182 20.84 -8.53 1.39
CA LEU A 182 19.67 -7.63 1.53
C LEU A 182 19.20 -7.11 0.18
N ILE A 183 20.10 -7.07 -0.78
CA ILE A 183 19.88 -6.65 -2.15
C ILE A 183 19.54 -7.93 -2.92
N TYR A 184 18.35 -8.08 -3.38
CA TYR A 184 17.75 -9.23 -4.04
C TYR A 184 18.35 -9.64 -5.42
N PRO A 185 19.67 -9.95 -5.56
CA PRO A 185 20.23 -10.37 -6.86
C PRO A 185 19.63 -11.69 -7.33
N ASP A 186 19.19 -12.54 -6.39
CA ASP A 186 18.54 -13.83 -6.66
C ASP A 186 17.08 -13.68 -7.10
N PHE A 187 16.50 -12.46 -7.02
CA PHE A 187 15.15 -12.12 -7.44
C PHE A 187 15.15 -10.99 -8.47
N PRO A 188 15.76 -11.21 -9.67
CA PRO A 188 16.14 -10.13 -10.56
C PRO A 188 15.05 -9.61 -11.49
N VAL A 189 13.86 -10.25 -11.54
CA VAL A 189 12.87 -9.98 -12.60
C VAL A 189 12.47 -8.50 -12.66
N HIS A 190 12.18 -7.86 -11.53
CA HIS A 190 11.80 -6.45 -11.54
C HIS A 190 12.96 -5.51 -11.90
N HIS A 191 14.21 -5.88 -11.53
CA HIS A 191 15.41 -5.10 -11.89
C HIS A 191 15.69 -5.19 -13.38
N ILE A 192 15.62 -6.41 -13.96
CA ILE A 192 15.77 -6.62 -15.39
C ILE A 192 14.69 -5.86 -16.18
N LEU A 193 13.43 -5.93 -15.72
CA LEU A 193 12.32 -5.25 -16.37
C LEU A 193 12.54 -3.73 -16.37
N THR A 194 12.98 -3.18 -15.26
CA THR A 194 13.28 -1.75 -15.13
C THR A 194 14.47 -1.33 -15.98
N ALA A 195 15.58 -2.07 -15.90
CA ALA A 195 16.78 -1.81 -16.69
C ALA A 195 16.49 -1.87 -18.20
N SER A 196 15.76 -2.91 -18.64
CA SER A 196 15.30 -3.03 -20.03
C SER A 196 14.42 -1.85 -20.45
N THR A 197 13.54 -1.38 -19.56
CA THR A 197 12.71 -0.20 -19.83
C THR A 197 13.56 1.05 -19.98
N ALA A 198 14.54 1.26 -19.10
CA ALA A 198 15.48 2.39 -19.19
C ALA A 198 16.25 2.37 -20.52
N ILE A 199 16.81 1.23 -20.88
CA ILE A 199 17.59 1.05 -22.13
C ILE A 199 16.70 1.29 -23.36
N VAL A 200 15.54 0.65 -23.43
CA VAL A 200 14.64 0.75 -24.60
C VAL A 200 14.07 2.16 -24.77
N ALA A 201 13.73 2.82 -23.66
CA ALA A 201 13.17 4.17 -23.68
C ALA A 201 14.26 5.25 -23.77
N GLY A 202 15.53 4.93 -23.63
CA GLY A 202 16.61 5.91 -23.50
C GLY A 202 16.42 6.84 -22.30
N ALA A 203 15.80 6.33 -21.25
CA ALA A 203 15.42 7.09 -20.06
C ALA A 203 16.44 6.91 -18.94
N ASP A 204 16.52 7.91 -18.08
CA ASP A 204 17.24 7.79 -16.82
C ASP A 204 16.72 6.60 -16.01
N PRO A 205 17.60 5.74 -15.43
CA PRO A 205 17.19 4.55 -14.70
C PRO A 205 16.22 4.83 -13.54
N ALA A 206 16.35 5.95 -12.82
CA ALA A 206 15.43 6.30 -11.73
C ALA A 206 14.05 6.67 -12.29
N ARG A 207 13.97 7.43 -13.35
CA ARG A 207 12.69 7.75 -14.02
C ARG A 207 12.02 6.51 -14.57
N ALA A 208 12.79 5.57 -15.13
CA ALA A 208 12.27 4.30 -15.60
C ALA A 208 11.73 3.46 -14.43
N TYR A 209 12.45 3.41 -13.32
CA TYR A 209 12.08 2.67 -12.11
C TYR A 209 10.74 3.15 -11.53
N TYR A 210 10.63 4.44 -11.25
CA TYR A 210 9.40 5.02 -10.69
C TYR A 210 8.25 5.03 -11.71
N GLY A 211 8.51 5.43 -12.94
CA GLY A 211 7.48 5.50 -13.98
C GLY A 211 6.88 4.14 -14.32
N LEU A 212 7.73 3.11 -14.44
CA LEU A 212 7.27 1.75 -14.68
C LEU A 212 6.46 1.20 -13.49
N GLY A 213 6.91 1.46 -12.26
CA GLY A 213 6.18 1.07 -11.05
C GLY A 213 4.76 1.61 -11.04
N VAL A 214 4.59 2.92 -11.25
CA VAL A 214 3.27 3.57 -11.35
C VAL A 214 2.43 2.98 -12.49
N ALA A 215 3.01 2.78 -13.67
CA ALA A 215 2.29 2.23 -14.83
C ALA A 215 1.81 0.79 -14.56
N LEU A 216 2.67 -0.08 -14.04
CA LEU A 216 2.33 -1.46 -13.72
C LEU A 216 1.24 -1.56 -12.66
N MET A 217 1.24 -0.66 -11.67
CA MET A 217 0.21 -0.65 -10.63
C MET A 217 -1.18 -0.21 -11.12
N THR A 218 -1.34 0.27 -12.35
CA THR A 218 -2.67 0.42 -12.95
C THR A 218 -3.27 -0.92 -13.42
N LEU A 219 -2.44 -1.93 -13.66
CA LEU A 219 -2.89 -3.24 -14.14
C LEU A 219 -3.80 -3.98 -13.14
N PRO A 220 -3.50 -4.05 -11.83
CA PRO A 220 -4.44 -4.61 -10.85
C PRO A 220 -5.80 -3.90 -10.80
N VAL A 221 -5.86 -2.60 -11.09
CA VAL A 221 -7.13 -1.86 -11.20
C VAL A 221 -7.95 -2.39 -12.38
N LEU A 222 -7.31 -2.59 -13.54
CA LEU A 222 -7.95 -3.21 -14.70
C LEU A 222 -8.39 -4.65 -14.38
N VAL A 223 -7.55 -5.41 -13.69
CA VAL A 223 -7.87 -6.79 -13.28
C VAL A 223 -9.03 -6.82 -12.29
N ALA A 224 -9.10 -5.90 -11.33
CA ALA A 224 -10.25 -5.78 -10.41
C ALA A 224 -11.56 -5.54 -11.19
N TYR A 225 -11.52 -4.72 -12.25
CA TYR A 225 -12.64 -4.58 -13.17
C TYR A 225 -13.00 -5.91 -13.84
N LEU A 226 -12.01 -6.62 -14.42
CA LEU A 226 -12.25 -7.86 -15.15
C LEU A 226 -12.79 -8.96 -14.24
N VAL A 227 -12.22 -9.12 -13.05
CA VAL A 227 -12.67 -10.07 -12.02
C VAL A 227 -14.08 -9.70 -11.55
N GLY A 228 -14.30 -8.47 -11.14
CA GLY A 228 -15.61 -8.00 -10.66
C GLY A 228 -16.69 -8.10 -11.75
N ARG A 229 -16.37 -7.74 -13.01
CA ARG A 229 -17.26 -7.91 -14.16
C ARG A 229 -17.64 -9.38 -14.37
N THR A 230 -16.65 -10.25 -14.27
CA THR A 230 -16.81 -11.68 -14.55
C THR A 230 -17.63 -12.38 -13.47
N LEU A 231 -17.50 -11.94 -12.21
CA LEU A 231 -18.17 -12.54 -11.05
C LEU A 231 -19.55 -11.92 -10.77
N PHE A 232 -19.69 -10.60 -10.90
CA PHE A 232 -20.83 -9.84 -10.38
C PHE A 232 -21.43 -8.86 -11.39
N GLY A 233 -20.87 -8.80 -12.61
CA GLY A 233 -21.34 -7.92 -13.68
C GLY A 233 -20.58 -6.59 -13.78
N ILE A 234 -20.82 -5.86 -14.87
CA ILE A 234 -20.03 -4.71 -15.31
C ILE A 234 -19.96 -3.60 -14.27
N ARG A 235 -21.09 -3.20 -13.69
CA ARG A 235 -21.13 -2.12 -12.71
C ARG A 235 -20.36 -2.48 -11.44
N ALA A 236 -20.51 -3.73 -10.97
CA ALA A 236 -19.75 -4.20 -9.81
C ALA A 236 -18.24 -4.21 -10.10
N GLY A 237 -17.83 -4.62 -11.31
CA GLY A 237 -16.43 -4.55 -11.74
C GLY A 237 -15.88 -3.12 -11.77
N LEU A 238 -16.63 -2.18 -12.33
CA LEU A 238 -16.23 -0.76 -12.37
C LEU A 238 -16.12 -0.14 -10.96
N ILE A 239 -17.07 -0.44 -10.08
CA ILE A 239 -17.02 0.03 -8.69
C ILE A 239 -15.85 -0.63 -7.93
N ALA A 240 -15.60 -1.94 -8.12
CA ALA A 240 -14.45 -2.61 -7.51
C ALA A 240 -13.12 -1.97 -7.94
N ALA A 241 -12.94 -1.70 -9.23
CA ALA A 241 -11.77 -1.01 -9.75
C ALA A 241 -11.62 0.40 -9.17
N LEU A 242 -12.72 1.16 -9.12
CA LEU A 242 -12.73 2.52 -8.56
C LEU A 242 -12.40 2.53 -7.06
N LEU A 243 -12.95 1.60 -6.29
CA LEU A 243 -12.64 1.46 -4.86
C LEU A 243 -11.18 1.05 -4.63
N LEU A 244 -10.64 0.14 -5.46
CA LEU A 244 -9.24 -0.24 -5.38
C LEU A 244 -8.32 0.94 -5.67
N THR A 245 -8.66 1.78 -6.64
CA THR A 245 -7.88 2.98 -6.98
C THR A 245 -7.72 3.92 -5.78
N GLY A 246 -8.75 4.03 -4.93
CA GLY A 246 -8.71 4.84 -3.72
C GLY A 246 -8.29 4.10 -2.45
N ALA A 247 -7.84 2.84 -2.51
CA ALA A 247 -7.46 2.09 -1.32
C ALA A 247 -6.08 2.55 -0.80
N SER A 248 -5.99 2.90 0.49
CA SER A 248 -4.84 3.59 1.09
C SER A 248 -3.51 2.85 0.92
N TYR A 249 -3.43 1.59 1.35
CA TYR A 249 -2.21 0.77 1.22
C TYR A 249 -1.92 0.42 -0.24
N TYR A 250 -2.95 0.32 -1.07
CA TYR A 250 -2.75 0.12 -2.50
C TYR A 250 -2.13 1.37 -3.15
N MET A 251 -2.60 2.58 -2.81
CA MET A 251 -1.98 3.84 -3.24
C MET A 251 -0.54 3.96 -2.73
N PHE A 252 -0.30 3.61 -1.46
CA PHE A 252 1.05 3.58 -0.89
C PHE A 252 2.00 2.73 -1.75
N TRP A 253 1.69 1.46 -1.98
CA TRP A 253 2.53 0.57 -2.77
C TRP A 253 2.58 0.92 -4.26
N SER A 254 1.59 1.67 -4.76
CA SER A 254 1.59 2.17 -6.14
C SER A 254 2.55 3.34 -6.34
N SER A 255 2.79 4.13 -5.31
CA SER A 255 3.73 5.24 -5.31
C SER A 255 5.13 4.82 -4.84
N HIS A 256 5.18 3.78 -4.00
CA HIS A 256 6.42 3.24 -3.43
C HIS A 256 7.05 2.22 -4.37
N ALA A 257 8.06 2.64 -5.11
CA ALA A 257 8.77 1.76 -6.04
C ALA A 257 9.64 0.75 -5.28
N ALA A 258 9.04 -0.37 -4.89
CA ALA A 258 9.69 -1.47 -4.18
C ALA A 258 9.33 -2.81 -4.84
N PRO A 259 10.08 -3.89 -4.65
CA PRO A 259 9.81 -5.20 -5.27
C PRO A 259 8.39 -5.71 -5.03
N LEU A 260 7.79 -5.39 -3.87
CA LEU A 260 6.40 -5.70 -3.58
C LEU A 260 5.43 -5.03 -4.57
N GLY A 261 5.65 -3.75 -4.90
CA GLY A 261 4.86 -3.01 -5.88
C GLY A 261 4.91 -3.67 -7.27
N TYR A 262 6.03 -4.27 -7.65
CA TYR A 262 6.15 -5.02 -8.91
C TYR A 262 5.50 -6.41 -8.85
N ALA A 263 5.43 -7.04 -7.68
CA ALA A 263 4.81 -8.35 -7.50
C ALA A 263 3.27 -8.29 -7.51
N ILE A 264 2.66 -7.20 -7.02
CA ILE A 264 1.20 -7.03 -6.97
C ILE A 264 0.55 -7.17 -8.36
N PRO A 265 1.03 -6.52 -9.44
CA PRO A 265 0.51 -6.71 -10.79
C PRO A 265 0.55 -8.16 -11.27
N VAL A 266 1.62 -8.88 -10.97
CA VAL A 266 1.77 -10.30 -11.34
C VAL A 266 0.73 -11.14 -10.62
N ILE A 267 0.54 -10.95 -9.31
CA ILE A 267 -0.50 -11.63 -8.53
C ILE A 267 -1.89 -11.30 -9.07
N ALA A 268 -2.13 -10.05 -9.43
CA ALA A 268 -3.41 -9.65 -9.99
C ALA A 268 -3.76 -10.44 -11.25
N VAL A 269 -2.82 -10.52 -12.19
CA VAL A 269 -3.01 -11.27 -13.42
C VAL A 269 -3.15 -12.76 -13.13
N LEU A 270 -2.36 -13.33 -12.21
CA LEU A 270 -2.50 -14.72 -11.76
C LEU A 270 -3.90 -15.01 -11.23
N VAL A 271 -4.44 -14.17 -10.35
CA VAL A 271 -5.82 -14.32 -9.83
C VAL A 271 -6.83 -14.36 -10.97
N TYR A 272 -6.69 -13.51 -11.98
CA TYR A 272 -7.57 -13.52 -13.15
C TYR A 272 -7.40 -14.78 -14.00
N VAL A 273 -6.16 -15.25 -14.21
CA VAL A 273 -5.87 -16.51 -14.93
C VAL A 273 -6.48 -17.69 -14.19
N PHE A 274 -6.35 -17.76 -12.86
CA PHE A 274 -6.99 -18.79 -12.04
C PHE A 274 -8.52 -18.74 -12.13
N LEU A 275 -9.11 -17.54 -12.16
CA LEU A 275 -10.56 -17.40 -12.42
C LEU A 275 -10.97 -17.99 -13.78
N ARG A 276 -10.15 -17.83 -14.82
CA ARG A 276 -10.38 -18.43 -16.14
C ARG A 276 -10.25 -19.95 -16.09
N LEU A 277 -9.19 -20.46 -15.44
CA LEU A 277 -8.97 -21.91 -15.29
C LEU A 277 -10.10 -22.61 -14.54
N VAL A 278 -10.71 -21.96 -13.54
CA VAL A 278 -11.91 -22.49 -12.86
C VAL A 278 -13.10 -22.63 -13.81
N ARG A 279 -13.23 -21.75 -14.77
CA ARG A 279 -14.35 -21.74 -15.72
C ARG A 279 -14.09 -22.62 -16.95
N ARG A 280 -12.86 -22.65 -17.41
CA ARG A 280 -12.42 -23.36 -18.59
C ARG A 280 -10.95 -23.75 -18.44
N THR A 281 -10.67 -25.04 -18.38
CA THR A 281 -9.30 -25.53 -18.37
C THR A 281 -8.73 -25.42 -19.79
N ASP A 282 -7.81 -24.46 -19.96
CA ASP A 282 -7.10 -24.22 -21.21
C ASP A 282 -5.60 -24.37 -20.95
N SER A 283 -4.91 -25.12 -21.80
CA SER A 283 -3.47 -25.36 -21.68
C SER A 283 -2.66 -24.06 -21.77
N ARG A 284 -3.14 -23.08 -22.55
CA ARG A 284 -2.50 -21.75 -22.64
C ARG A 284 -2.55 -21.01 -21.30
N ASP A 285 -3.69 -21.07 -20.61
CA ASP A 285 -3.85 -20.47 -19.30
C ASP A 285 -2.98 -21.18 -18.25
N LEU A 286 -2.76 -22.50 -18.37
CA LEU A 286 -1.83 -23.24 -17.51
C LEU A 286 -0.37 -22.83 -17.73
N VAL A 287 0.07 -22.76 -18.97
CA VAL A 287 1.43 -22.30 -19.30
C VAL A 287 1.63 -20.86 -18.82
N PHE A 288 0.65 -20.00 -19.06
CA PHE A 288 0.72 -18.61 -18.63
C PHE A 288 0.73 -18.47 -17.10
N ALA A 289 -0.04 -19.28 -16.37
CA ALA A 289 0.00 -19.34 -14.91
C ALA A 289 1.38 -19.80 -14.40
N ALA A 290 2.00 -20.79 -15.05
CA ALA A 290 3.34 -21.27 -14.69
C ALA A 290 4.41 -20.19 -14.92
N LEU A 291 4.39 -19.51 -16.07
CA LEU A 291 5.32 -18.40 -16.38
C LEU A 291 5.18 -17.24 -15.42
N LEU A 292 3.94 -16.81 -15.13
CA LEU A 292 3.70 -15.74 -14.16
C LEU A 292 4.05 -16.18 -12.74
N GLY A 293 3.83 -17.45 -12.39
CA GLY A 293 4.25 -18.01 -11.10
C GLY A 293 5.76 -17.95 -10.93
N ALA A 294 6.52 -18.35 -11.97
CA ALA A 294 7.97 -18.23 -11.99
C ALA A 294 8.42 -16.76 -11.87
N ALA A 295 7.79 -15.85 -12.64
CA ALA A 295 8.08 -14.43 -12.57
C ALA A 295 7.81 -13.86 -11.17
N LEU A 296 6.72 -14.27 -10.50
CA LEU A 296 6.40 -13.86 -9.14
C LEU A 296 7.47 -14.32 -8.14
N ILE A 297 7.87 -15.59 -8.20
CA ILE A 297 8.89 -16.15 -7.31
C ILE A 297 10.21 -15.40 -7.47
N LEU A 298 10.61 -15.14 -8.73
CA LEU A 298 11.84 -14.41 -9.05
C LEU A 298 11.72 -12.89 -8.92
N THR A 299 10.55 -12.34 -8.53
CA THR A 299 10.36 -10.92 -8.25
C THR A 299 10.45 -10.64 -6.75
N HIS A 300 9.68 -11.37 -5.93
CA HIS A 300 9.55 -11.06 -4.51
C HIS A 300 9.13 -12.28 -3.68
N PRO A 301 10.01 -12.84 -2.84
CA PRO A 301 9.75 -14.09 -2.12
C PRO A 301 8.55 -14.00 -1.16
N TYR A 302 8.41 -12.88 -0.44
CA TYR A 302 7.27 -12.68 0.46
C TYR A 302 5.92 -12.71 -0.28
N SER A 303 5.81 -12.03 -1.42
CA SER A 303 4.60 -12.04 -2.25
C SER A 303 4.27 -13.44 -2.78
N SER A 304 5.29 -14.27 -2.99
CA SER A 304 5.11 -15.66 -3.38
C SER A 304 4.43 -16.47 -2.27
N VAL A 305 4.84 -16.28 -1.01
CA VAL A 305 4.15 -16.90 0.15
C VAL A 305 2.70 -16.44 0.24
N VAL A 306 2.45 -15.13 0.12
CA VAL A 306 1.08 -14.58 0.16
C VAL A 306 0.22 -15.18 -0.94
N PHE A 307 0.76 -15.32 -2.15
CA PHE A 307 0.04 -15.96 -3.24
C PHE A 307 -0.25 -17.43 -2.97
N GLY A 308 0.65 -18.17 -2.31
CA GLY A 308 0.40 -19.53 -1.82
C GLY A 308 -0.85 -19.60 -0.94
N PHE A 309 -1.03 -18.66 -0.01
CA PHE A 309 -2.25 -18.60 0.81
C PHE A 309 -3.50 -18.22 0.01
N VAL A 310 -3.37 -17.37 -0.99
CA VAL A 310 -4.47 -17.08 -1.93
C VAL A 310 -4.90 -18.36 -2.66
N LEU A 311 -3.94 -19.18 -3.12
CA LEU A 311 -4.20 -20.47 -3.75
C LEU A 311 -4.92 -21.44 -2.80
N VAL A 312 -4.45 -21.56 -1.56
CA VAL A 312 -5.12 -22.36 -0.53
C VAL A 312 -6.56 -21.89 -0.33
N GLY A 313 -6.77 -20.57 -0.28
CA GLY A 313 -8.10 -19.98 -0.18
C GLY A 313 -8.99 -20.32 -1.40
N ILE A 314 -8.46 -20.25 -2.62
CA ILE A 314 -9.18 -20.62 -3.84
C ILE A 314 -9.56 -22.11 -3.81
N LEU A 315 -8.60 -23.00 -3.55
CA LEU A 315 -8.82 -24.45 -3.52
C LEU A 315 -9.81 -24.84 -2.41
N GLY A 316 -9.65 -24.28 -1.21
CA GLY A 316 -10.58 -24.49 -0.08
C GLY A 316 -11.99 -24.01 -0.42
N GLY A 317 -12.11 -22.84 -1.02
CA GLY A 317 -13.39 -22.28 -1.47
C GLY A 317 -14.08 -23.18 -2.51
N LEU A 318 -13.35 -23.68 -3.51
CA LEU A 318 -13.86 -24.58 -4.54
C LEU A 318 -14.31 -25.92 -3.95
N THR A 319 -13.56 -26.46 -2.98
CA THR A 319 -13.90 -27.69 -2.26
C THR A 319 -15.21 -27.53 -1.48
N VAL A 320 -15.36 -26.43 -0.75
CA VAL A 320 -16.60 -26.11 0.00
C VAL A 320 -17.78 -25.89 -0.94
N ALA A 321 -17.54 -25.31 -2.12
CA ALA A 321 -18.58 -25.11 -3.14
C ALA A 321 -19.00 -26.41 -3.84
N ARG A 322 -18.37 -27.55 -3.55
CA ARG A 322 -18.61 -28.86 -4.19
C ARG A 322 -18.61 -28.80 -5.73
N GLN A 323 -17.65 -28.10 -6.28
CA GLN A 323 -17.56 -27.89 -7.71
C GLN A 323 -17.27 -29.19 -8.47
N ARG A 324 -17.73 -29.24 -9.74
CA ARG A 324 -17.47 -30.39 -10.65
C ARG A 324 -15.97 -30.62 -10.72
N ARG A 325 -15.57 -31.90 -10.68
CA ARG A 325 -14.16 -32.36 -10.67
C ARG A 325 -13.29 -31.70 -11.75
N GLY A 326 -13.83 -31.40 -12.94
CA GLY A 326 -13.07 -30.80 -14.04
C GLY A 326 -12.56 -29.37 -13.75
N ALA A 327 -13.34 -28.51 -13.08
CA ALA A 327 -12.93 -27.13 -12.79
C ALA A 327 -11.81 -27.06 -11.75
N SER A 328 -11.74 -28.04 -10.85
CA SER A 328 -10.70 -28.08 -9.81
C SER A 328 -9.36 -28.58 -10.33
N TRP A 329 -9.33 -29.42 -11.37
CA TRP A 329 -8.09 -30.00 -11.92
C TRP A 329 -7.16 -28.94 -12.54
N GLY A 330 -7.70 -28.00 -13.32
CA GLY A 330 -6.89 -26.91 -13.90
C GLY A 330 -6.22 -26.04 -12.83
N VAL A 331 -6.96 -25.70 -11.78
CA VAL A 331 -6.43 -24.94 -10.65
C VAL A 331 -5.42 -25.75 -9.86
N ALA A 332 -5.69 -27.04 -9.63
CA ALA A 332 -4.76 -27.93 -8.93
C ALA A 332 -3.45 -28.11 -9.71
N ALA A 333 -3.53 -28.32 -11.04
CA ALA A 333 -2.35 -28.43 -11.89
C ALA A 333 -1.50 -27.16 -11.85
N ALA A 334 -2.13 -25.97 -11.95
CA ALA A 334 -1.43 -24.70 -11.85
C ALA A 334 -0.82 -24.48 -10.45
N ALA A 335 -1.52 -24.88 -9.38
CA ALA A 335 -0.99 -24.83 -8.01
C ALA A 335 0.19 -25.76 -7.80
N VAL A 336 0.12 -27.00 -8.34
CA VAL A 336 1.25 -27.96 -8.31
C VAL A 336 2.44 -27.40 -9.07
N SER A 337 2.22 -26.84 -10.27
CA SER A 337 3.30 -26.20 -11.04
C SER A 337 3.94 -25.06 -10.26
N TYR A 338 3.13 -24.23 -9.59
CA TYR A 338 3.64 -23.15 -8.75
C TYR A 338 4.52 -23.66 -7.59
N VAL A 339 4.04 -24.68 -6.86
CA VAL A 339 4.81 -25.31 -5.78
C VAL A 339 6.09 -25.93 -6.31
N TYR A 340 6.05 -26.58 -7.45
CA TYR A 340 7.22 -27.18 -8.09
C TYR A 340 8.30 -26.12 -8.41
N ILE A 341 7.90 -25.00 -9.03
CA ILE A 341 8.82 -23.89 -9.34
C ILE A 341 9.39 -23.30 -8.05
N LEU A 342 8.57 -23.14 -7.01
CA LEU A 342 9.01 -22.66 -5.71
C LEU A 342 10.05 -23.60 -5.07
N LEU A 343 9.85 -24.91 -5.18
CA LEU A 343 10.79 -25.92 -4.69
C LEU A 343 12.08 -25.94 -5.51
N PHE A 344 12.02 -25.64 -6.81
CA PHE A 344 13.21 -25.54 -7.65
C PHE A 344 14.13 -24.39 -7.21
N ASP A 345 13.56 -23.24 -6.81
CA ASP A 345 14.32 -22.09 -6.27
C ASP A 345 14.43 -22.14 -4.75
N TRP A 346 14.23 -23.30 -4.12
CA TRP A 346 14.13 -23.43 -2.67
C TRP A 346 15.35 -22.93 -1.91
N SER A 347 16.55 -23.06 -2.43
CA SER A 347 17.77 -22.61 -1.78
C SER A 347 17.77 -21.10 -1.55
N ASN A 348 17.48 -20.31 -2.59
CA ASN A 348 17.40 -18.85 -2.50
C ASN A 348 16.19 -18.41 -1.68
N PHE A 349 15.04 -19.03 -1.95
CA PHE A 349 13.80 -18.76 -1.26
C PHE A 349 13.89 -19.04 0.26
N SER A 350 14.36 -20.24 0.66
CA SER A 350 14.47 -20.62 2.06
C SER A 350 15.49 -19.78 2.80
N CYS A 351 16.55 -19.38 2.13
CA CYS A 351 17.56 -18.49 2.68
C CYS A 351 16.98 -17.13 3.04
N MET A 352 16.24 -16.49 2.12
CA MET A 352 15.56 -15.23 2.37
C MET A 352 14.48 -15.35 3.45
N MET A 353 13.70 -16.43 3.42
CA MET A 353 12.68 -16.70 4.44
C MET A 353 13.29 -16.93 5.81
N THR A 354 14.35 -17.74 5.90
CA THR A 354 15.08 -17.98 7.17
C THR A 354 15.62 -16.67 7.74
N LYS A 355 16.20 -15.80 6.91
CA LYS A 355 16.68 -14.49 7.34
C LYS A 355 15.53 -13.63 7.86
N SER A 356 14.41 -13.59 7.16
CA SER A 356 13.21 -12.87 7.58
C SER A 356 12.63 -13.44 8.89
N PHE A 357 12.62 -14.77 9.05
CA PHE A 357 12.19 -15.42 10.28
C PHE A 357 13.17 -15.19 11.45
N ARG A 358 14.48 -15.21 11.21
CA ARG A 358 15.48 -14.90 12.26
C ARG A 358 15.39 -13.44 12.70
N LEU A 359 15.16 -12.52 11.77
CA LEU A 359 14.86 -11.13 12.11
C LEU A 359 13.60 -11.02 12.95
N ALA A 360 12.52 -11.73 12.59
CA ALA A 360 11.29 -11.78 13.37
C ALA A 360 11.49 -12.45 14.73
N GLN A 361 12.28 -13.53 14.81
CA GLN A 361 12.55 -14.24 16.05
C GLN A 361 13.43 -13.41 17.01
N GLY A 362 14.49 -12.79 16.50
CA GLY A 362 15.29 -11.86 17.30
C GLY A 362 14.44 -10.73 17.87
N TYR A 363 13.49 -10.27 17.09
CA TYR A 363 12.47 -9.32 17.45
C TYR A 363 11.54 -9.80 18.58
N ILE A 364 10.99 -11.03 18.47
CA ILE A 364 10.16 -11.64 19.53
C ILE A 364 10.97 -11.81 20.82
N GLN A 365 12.24 -12.20 20.71
CA GLN A 365 13.12 -12.32 21.88
C GLN A 365 13.34 -10.97 22.56
N THR A 366 13.57 -9.90 21.79
CA THR A 366 13.70 -8.55 22.34
C THR A 366 12.39 -8.10 23.02
N ILE A 367 11.22 -8.42 22.44
CA ILE A 367 9.92 -8.13 23.11
C ILE A 367 9.82 -8.89 24.45
N VAL A 368 10.12 -10.17 24.46
CA VAL A 368 9.97 -11.00 25.67
C VAL A 368 10.94 -10.56 26.75
N GLU A 369 12.15 -10.11 26.38
CA GLU A 369 13.16 -9.59 27.31
C GLU A 369 12.83 -8.15 27.78
N GLU A 370 12.23 -7.31 26.93
CA GLU A 370 11.85 -5.92 27.24
C GLU A 370 10.45 -5.77 27.85
N THR A 371 9.64 -6.84 28.00
CA THR A 371 8.30 -6.75 28.61
C THR A 371 8.28 -6.33 30.09
N THR A 372 9.45 -6.10 30.68
CA THR A 372 9.57 -5.43 31.99
C THR A 372 9.52 -3.90 31.89
N VAL A 373 9.70 -3.32 30.70
CA VAL A 373 9.55 -1.88 30.44
C VAL A 373 8.52 -1.75 29.32
N SER A 374 7.31 -1.31 29.66
CA SER A 374 6.26 -1.06 28.66
C SER A 374 6.81 -0.11 27.58
N PRO A 375 6.95 -0.55 26.33
CA PRO A 375 7.34 0.38 25.28
C PRO A 375 6.24 1.45 25.17
N PRO A 376 6.56 2.74 25.10
CA PRO A 376 5.59 3.70 24.63
C PRO A 376 5.21 3.28 23.22
N ALA A 377 4.03 2.71 23.06
CA ALA A 377 3.53 2.39 21.75
C ALA A 377 3.49 3.72 20.97
N VAL A 378 4.13 3.76 19.80
CA VAL A 378 4.12 4.96 18.92
C VAL A 378 2.68 5.44 18.69
N TYR A 379 1.72 4.53 18.75
CA TYR A 379 0.29 4.81 18.65
C TYR A 379 -0.34 5.37 19.93
N ASP A 380 0.25 5.18 21.12
CA ASP A 380 -0.25 5.77 22.38
C ASP A 380 0.05 7.29 22.47
N ALA A 381 1.02 7.75 21.67
CA ALA A 381 1.36 9.17 21.56
C ALA A 381 0.43 9.92 20.59
N LEU A 382 -0.31 9.22 19.70
CA LEU A 382 -1.21 9.87 18.75
C LEU A 382 -2.59 10.10 19.37
N PRO A 383 -3.15 11.31 19.25
CA PRO A 383 -4.54 11.58 19.65
C PRO A 383 -5.49 10.61 18.94
N LEU A 384 -6.49 10.08 19.66
CA LEU A 384 -7.50 9.17 19.06
C LEU A 384 -8.13 9.77 17.80
N ALA A 385 -8.36 11.08 17.79
CA ALA A 385 -8.87 11.79 16.61
C ALA A 385 -7.96 11.61 15.38
N SER A 386 -6.65 11.66 15.56
CA SER A 386 -5.67 11.44 14.48
C SER A 386 -5.76 10.02 13.92
N ILE A 387 -5.84 9.01 14.79
CA ILE A 387 -5.98 7.62 14.38
C ILE A 387 -7.28 7.42 13.59
N LEU A 388 -8.40 7.95 14.10
CA LEU A 388 -9.70 7.81 13.46
C LEU A 388 -9.71 8.45 12.06
N VAL A 389 -9.16 9.65 11.93
CA VAL A 389 -9.13 10.36 10.65
C VAL A 389 -8.24 9.66 9.64
N ASN A 390 -7.03 9.23 10.04
CA ASN A 390 -6.10 8.55 9.15
C ASN A 390 -6.58 7.16 8.69
N THR A 391 -7.47 6.53 9.45
CA THR A 391 -8.02 5.21 9.12
C THR A 391 -9.45 5.26 8.58
N LEU A 392 -10.02 6.46 8.41
CA LEU A 392 -11.42 6.63 7.99
C LEU A 392 -11.69 5.99 6.62
N GLY A 393 -10.83 6.19 5.65
CA GLY A 393 -10.95 5.60 4.33
C GLY A 393 -10.98 4.07 4.37
N ASP A 394 -10.03 3.46 5.09
CA ASP A 394 -10.00 2.01 5.26
C ASP A 394 -11.24 1.50 6.00
N SER A 395 -11.72 2.23 6.99
CA SER A 395 -12.94 1.92 7.72
C SER A 395 -14.18 1.93 6.81
N MET A 396 -14.28 2.91 5.92
CA MET A 396 -15.36 2.98 4.92
C MET A 396 -15.31 1.78 3.96
N LEU A 397 -14.13 1.43 3.45
CA LEU A 397 -13.93 0.27 2.57
C LEU A 397 -14.31 -1.02 3.30
N PHE A 398 -13.82 -1.20 4.52
CA PHE A 398 -14.07 -2.39 5.33
C PHE A 398 -15.55 -2.55 5.69
N ALA A 399 -16.24 -1.47 6.07
CA ALA A 399 -17.67 -1.48 6.34
C ALA A 399 -18.50 -1.89 5.11
N ALA A 400 -18.19 -1.32 3.94
CA ALA A 400 -18.84 -1.69 2.69
C ALA A 400 -18.54 -3.16 2.30
N ALA A 401 -17.30 -3.63 2.51
CA ALA A 401 -16.90 -5.00 2.27
C ALA A 401 -17.61 -5.98 3.21
N ALA A 402 -17.81 -5.64 4.49
CA ALA A 402 -18.57 -6.45 5.44
C ALA A 402 -20.02 -6.66 4.98
N VAL A 403 -20.67 -5.62 4.46
CA VAL A 403 -22.00 -5.74 3.85
C VAL A 403 -21.97 -6.76 2.70
N GLY A 404 -21.01 -6.64 1.78
CA GLY A 404 -20.84 -7.55 0.66
C GLY A 404 -20.54 -8.98 1.09
N PHE A 405 -19.69 -9.15 2.09
CA PHE A 405 -19.38 -10.45 2.69
C PHE A 405 -20.62 -11.16 3.18
N PHE A 406 -21.43 -10.52 4.05
CA PHE A 406 -22.67 -11.12 4.55
C PHE A 406 -23.69 -11.38 3.45
N LEU A 407 -23.76 -10.50 2.43
CA LEU A 407 -24.62 -10.74 1.27
C LEU A 407 -24.19 -11.99 0.50
N LEU A 408 -22.90 -12.17 0.25
CA LEU A 408 -22.42 -13.37 -0.44
C LEU A 408 -22.66 -14.64 0.39
N LEU A 409 -22.70 -14.57 1.72
CA LEU A 409 -23.06 -15.69 2.56
C LEU A 409 -24.55 -16.10 2.40
N THR A 410 -25.43 -15.21 1.92
CA THR A 410 -26.85 -15.53 1.67
C THR A 410 -27.08 -16.24 0.34
N VAL A 411 -26.20 -16.08 -0.62
CA VAL A 411 -26.31 -16.69 -1.94
C VAL A 411 -26.04 -18.20 -1.83
N ARG A 412 -26.74 -19.03 -2.59
CA ARG A 412 -26.43 -20.46 -2.67
C ARG A 412 -24.98 -20.64 -3.09
N SER A 413 -24.38 -21.71 -2.58
CA SER A 413 -23.00 -22.09 -2.88
C SER A 413 -22.74 -22.04 -4.40
N ASP A 414 -21.98 -21.02 -4.83
CA ASP A 414 -21.61 -20.75 -6.21
C ASP A 414 -20.10 -20.55 -6.27
N VAL A 415 -19.51 -20.89 -7.42
CA VAL A 415 -18.09 -20.70 -7.74
C VAL A 415 -17.66 -19.26 -7.49
N ASN A 416 -18.47 -18.31 -7.92
CA ASN A 416 -18.18 -16.88 -7.80
C ASN A 416 -18.00 -16.46 -6.33
N ARG A 417 -18.86 -17.02 -5.45
CA ARG A 417 -18.74 -16.84 -4.01
C ARG A 417 -17.45 -17.44 -3.45
N ALA A 418 -17.13 -18.67 -3.86
CA ALA A 418 -15.95 -19.39 -3.38
C ALA A 418 -14.66 -18.68 -3.75
N LEU A 419 -14.58 -18.15 -4.98
CA LEU A 419 -13.42 -17.45 -5.52
C LEU A 419 -13.13 -16.09 -4.85
N VAL A 420 -14.11 -15.47 -4.21
CA VAL A 420 -13.89 -14.23 -3.46
C VAL A 420 -13.75 -14.51 -1.98
N LEU A 421 -14.64 -15.31 -1.39
CA LEU A 421 -14.63 -15.56 0.06
C LEU A 421 -13.44 -16.41 0.50
N GLY A 422 -13.03 -17.42 -0.28
CA GLY A 422 -11.93 -18.31 0.08
C GLY A 422 -10.62 -17.55 0.29
N PRO A 423 -10.09 -16.85 -0.72
CA PRO A 423 -8.88 -16.04 -0.57
C PRO A 423 -9.00 -14.94 0.48
N THR A 424 -10.16 -14.27 0.58
CA THR A 424 -10.40 -13.23 1.60
C THR A 424 -10.28 -13.80 3.00
N ILE A 425 -10.91 -14.96 3.27
CA ILE A 425 -10.85 -15.61 4.57
C ILE A 425 -9.43 -16.08 4.88
N ALA A 426 -8.71 -16.64 3.89
CA ALA A 426 -7.32 -17.05 4.07
C ALA A 426 -6.42 -15.85 4.44
N LEU A 427 -6.54 -14.74 3.72
CA LEU A 427 -5.78 -13.52 4.02
C LEU A 427 -6.15 -12.91 5.37
N LEU A 428 -7.45 -12.88 5.73
CA LEU A 428 -7.89 -12.41 7.04
C LEU A 428 -7.38 -13.29 8.18
N ALA A 429 -7.41 -14.62 8.00
CA ALA A 429 -6.91 -15.56 8.99
C ALA A 429 -5.41 -15.37 9.26
N ILE A 430 -4.60 -15.17 8.22
CA ILE A 430 -3.17 -14.93 8.37
C ILE A 430 -2.89 -13.55 8.96
N SER A 431 -3.63 -12.51 8.51
CA SER A 431 -3.50 -11.18 9.09
C SER A 431 -3.85 -11.20 10.58
N GLY A 432 -4.93 -11.91 10.95
CA GLY A 432 -5.34 -12.09 12.34
C GLY A 432 -4.32 -12.88 13.16
N ALA A 433 -3.80 -13.98 12.61
CA ALA A 433 -2.72 -14.75 13.23
C ALA A 433 -1.46 -13.89 13.43
N GLY A 434 -1.10 -13.08 12.44
CA GLY A 434 0.03 -12.15 12.51
C GLY A 434 -0.13 -11.14 13.65
N ILE A 435 -1.34 -10.61 13.86
CA ILE A 435 -1.62 -9.69 14.96
C ILE A 435 -1.56 -10.41 16.31
N VAL A 436 -2.19 -11.61 16.42
CA VAL A 436 -2.24 -12.36 17.68
C VAL A 436 -0.87 -12.90 18.10
N LEU A 437 -0.04 -13.29 17.13
CA LEU A 437 1.30 -13.81 17.38
C LEU A 437 2.36 -12.70 17.41
N ASP A 438 1.94 -11.45 17.39
CA ASP A 438 2.80 -10.25 17.30
C ASP A 438 3.87 -10.32 16.20
N LEU A 439 3.52 -10.96 15.09
CA LEU A 439 4.34 -10.98 13.88
C LEU A 439 4.19 -9.66 13.10
N ALA A 440 4.08 -8.55 13.83
CA ALA A 440 3.78 -7.22 13.31
C ALA A 440 4.75 -6.79 12.20
N TYR A 441 6.02 -7.18 12.31
CA TYR A 441 7.04 -6.89 11.30
C TYR A 441 6.77 -7.55 9.94
N LEU A 442 6.17 -8.73 9.94
CA LEU A 442 6.03 -9.49 8.70
C LEU A 442 4.74 -9.17 7.94
N LEU A 443 3.70 -8.64 8.59
CA LEU A 443 2.40 -8.96 8.02
C LEU A 443 1.37 -7.83 7.84
N PRO A 444 1.14 -6.85 8.73
CA PRO A 444 -0.07 -6.05 8.61
C PRO A 444 -0.12 -5.22 7.32
N ASN A 445 0.90 -4.42 7.07
CA ASN A 445 0.89 -3.46 5.94
C ASN A 445 1.00 -4.16 4.59
N ARG A 446 1.83 -5.21 4.52
CA ARG A 446 2.10 -5.96 3.28
C ARG A 446 0.97 -6.92 2.92
N LEU A 447 0.33 -7.56 3.91
CA LEU A 447 -0.84 -8.42 3.68
C LEU A 447 -2.10 -7.60 3.37
N TYR A 448 -2.24 -6.45 4.00
CA TYR A 448 -3.44 -5.64 3.87
C TYR A 448 -3.65 -5.13 2.43
N VAL A 449 -2.59 -4.81 1.70
CA VAL A 449 -2.72 -4.45 0.28
C VAL A 449 -3.31 -5.59 -0.55
N PHE A 450 -2.91 -6.83 -0.30
CA PHE A 450 -3.50 -7.99 -0.99
C PHE A 450 -4.96 -8.20 -0.58
N LEU A 451 -5.28 -8.01 0.69
CA LEU A 451 -6.64 -8.06 1.18
C LEU A 451 -7.52 -6.96 0.55
N GLN A 452 -7.02 -5.72 0.41
CA GLN A 452 -7.71 -4.64 -0.27
C GLN A 452 -8.04 -5.00 -1.72
N PHE A 453 -7.06 -5.54 -2.45
CA PHE A 453 -7.20 -5.87 -3.86
C PHE A 453 -8.06 -7.13 -4.10
N ILE A 454 -7.75 -8.26 -3.41
CA ILE A 454 -8.38 -9.56 -3.68
C ILE A 454 -9.75 -9.67 -3.00
N GLY A 455 -9.91 -9.08 -1.82
CA GLY A 455 -11.08 -9.25 -0.98
C GLY A 455 -11.95 -8.00 -0.84
N LEU A 456 -11.38 -6.94 -0.23
CA LEU A 456 -12.20 -5.81 0.24
C LEU A 456 -12.85 -5.02 -0.90
N ALA A 457 -12.14 -4.68 -1.96
CA ALA A 457 -12.69 -3.91 -3.06
C ALA A 457 -13.82 -4.66 -3.82
N PRO A 458 -13.66 -5.95 -4.20
CA PRO A 458 -14.76 -6.73 -4.77
C PRO A 458 -15.96 -6.88 -3.84
N LEU A 459 -15.73 -7.15 -2.53
CA LEU A 459 -16.81 -7.28 -1.56
C LEU A 459 -17.53 -5.96 -1.33
N ALA A 460 -16.82 -4.85 -1.20
CA ALA A 460 -17.40 -3.53 -1.05
C ALA A 460 -18.24 -3.14 -2.27
N ALA A 461 -17.79 -3.47 -3.48
CA ALA A 461 -18.57 -3.26 -4.69
C ALA A 461 -19.91 -4.03 -4.68
N VAL A 462 -19.91 -5.29 -4.21
CA VAL A 462 -21.13 -6.08 -4.01
C VAL A 462 -22.06 -5.41 -2.98
N GLY A 463 -21.51 -4.98 -1.84
CA GLY A 463 -22.27 -4.29 -0.79
C GLY A 463 -22.92 -3.00 -1.28
N MET A 464 -22.15 -2.15 -1.96
CA MET A 464 -22.64 -0.87 -2.52
C MET A 464 -23.71 -1.09 -3.59
N MET A 465 -23.49 -2.03 -4.51
CA MET A 465 -24.45 -2.35 -5.56
C MET A 465 -25.77 -2.88 -5.01
N ALA A 466 -25.73 -3.67 -3.96
CA ALA A 466 -26.93 -4.14 -3.28
C ALA A 466 -27.68 -2.98 -2.59
N GLY A 467 -26.98 -2.07 -1.95
CA GLY A 467 -27.55 -0.85 -1.37
C GLY A 467 -28.20 0.03 -2.44
N TYR A 468 -27.50 0.27 -3.54
CA TYR A 468 -28.00 1.04 -4.67
C TYR A 468 -29.28 0.41 -5.27
N ARG A 469 -29.26 -0.89 -5.59
CA ARG A 469 -30.45 -1.60 -6.15
C ARG A 469 -31.65 -1.50 -5.23
N ARG A 470 -31.47 -1.68 -3.91
CA ARG A 470 -32.57 -1.53 -2.93
C ARG A 470 -33.05 -0.09 -2.80
N GLY A 471 -32.14 0.88 -2.89
CA GLY A 471 -32.45 2.30 -2.87
C GLY A 471 -33.31 2.74 -4.07
N THR A 472 -33.15 2.05 -5.21
CA THR A 472 -33.79 2.42 -6.49
C THR A 472 -34.99 1.54 -6.87
N ALA A 473 -35.18 0.38 -6.23
CA ALA A 473 -36.28 -0.53 -6.51
C ALA A 473 -37.64 0.17 -6.31
N ASN A 474 -38.50 0.12 -7.32
CA ASN A 474 -39.87 0.66 -7.33
C ASN A 474 -39.96 2.16 -6.98
N ARG A 475 -38.90 2.94 -7.25
CA ARG A 475 -38.87 4.38 -6.95
C ARG A 475 -38.73 5.22 -8.20
N GLY A 476 -39.38 6.40 -8.20
CA GLY A 476 -39.34 7.36 -9.31
C GLY A 476 -37.90 7.88 -9.58
N ALA A 477 -37.73 8.49 -10.76
CA ALA A 477 -36.44 9.00 -11.25
C ALA A 477 -35.68 9.86 -10.23
N ARG A 478 -36.37 10.77 -9.51
CA ARG A 478 -35.75 11.65 -8.49
C ARG A 478 -35.01 10.88 -7.40
N ARG A 479 -35.58 9.78 -6.90
CA ARG A 479 -34.91 8.94 -5.84
C ARG A 479 -33.78 8.12 -6.39
N LYS A 480 -33.79 7.73 -7.67
CA LYS A 480 -32.67 7.06 -8.34
C LYS A 480 -31.46 7.99 -8.42
N TRP A 481 -31.67 9.24 -8.83
CA TRP A 481 -30.64 10.26 -8.88
C TRP A 481 -30.08 10.58 -7.48
N ALA A 482 -30.94 10.70 -6.48
CA ALA A 482 -30.48 10.86 -5.09
C ALA A 482 -29.63 9.68 -4.61
N SER A 483 -29.99 8.44 -4.97
CA SER A 483 -29.15 7.27 -4.63
C SER A 483 -27.82 7.26 -5.36
N LEU A 484 -27.75 7.72 -6.62
CA LEU A 484 -26.50 7.87 -7.37
C LEU A 484 -25.61 8.94 -6.76
N LEU A 485 -26.18 10.08 -6.38
CA LEU A 485 -25.45 11.15 -5.70
C LEU A 485 -24.89 10.67 -4.35
N LEU A 486 -25.65 9.90 -3.58
CA LEU A 486 -25.15 9.30 -2.33
C LEU A 486 -23.98 8.34 -2.57
N VAL A 487 -24.04 7.53 -3.63
CA VAL A 487 -22.89 6.68 -4.03
C VAL A 487 -21.69 7.55 -4.43
N GLY A 488 -21.93 8.62 -5.19
CA GLY A 488 -20.89 9.59 -5.55
C GLY A 488 -20.23 10.22 -4.33
N VAL A 489 -21.04 10.73 -3.39
CA VAL A 489 -20.56 11.34 -2.13
C VAL A 489 -19.77 10.32 -1.30
N PHE A 490 -20.25 9.07 -1.19
CA PHE A 490 -19.54 8.02 -0.49
C PHE A 490 -18.18 7.75 -1.14
N VAL A 491 -18.12 7.58 -2.46
CA VAL A 491 -16.86 7.28 -3.17
C VAL A 491 -15.91 8.47 -3.10
N GLY A 492 -16.40 9.70 -3.30
CA GLY A 492 -15.59 10.91 -3.15
C GLY A 492 -15.03 11.08 -1.74
N GLY A 493 -15.87 10.92 -0.72
CA GLY A 493 -15.45 10.95 0.67
C GLY A 493 -14.46 9.84 1.03
N TYR A 494 -14.66 8.63 0.49
CA TYR A 494 -13.73 7.52 0.61
C TYR A 494 -12.36 7.84 0.00
N VAL A 495 -12.33 8.33 -1.25
CA VAL A 495 -11.07 8.68 -1.92
C VAL A 495 -10.38 9.84 -1.20
N PHE A 496 -11.14 10.85 -0.74
CA PHE A 496 -10.59 11.93 0.07
C PHE A 496 -9.94 11.42 1.36
N ALA A 497 -10.69 10.67 2.17
CA ALA A 497 -10.21 10.16 3.44
C ALA A 497 -9.00 9.23 3.29
N SER A 498 -8.97 8.41 2.22
CA SER A 498 -7.86 7.50 1.95
C SER A 498 -6.63 8.23 1.41
N SER A 499 -6.79 9.13 0.42
CA SER A 499 -5.66 9.81 -0.22
C SER A 499 -5.03 10.88 0.66
N ALA A 500 -5.80 11.52 1.53
CA ALA A 500 -5.32 12.51 2.49
C ALA A 500 -4.79 11.88 3.80
N SER A 501 -4.82 10.55 3.92
CA SER A 501 -4.27 9.85 5.08
C SER A 501 -2.75 9.73 4.98
N THR A 502 -2.08 9.67 6.13
CA THR A 502 -0.63 9.42 6.20
C THR A 502 -0.23 8.04 5.65
N VAL A 503 -1.18 7.10 5.57
CA VAL A 503 -0.92 5.76 5.02
C VAL A 503 -0.75 5.80 3.51
N ALA A 504 -1.57 6.58 2.80
CA ALA A 504 -1.53 6.68 1.34
C ALA A 504 -0.51 7.72 0.85
N GLY A 505 -0.26 8.72 1.66
CA GLY A 505 0.66 9.82 1.37
C GLY A 505 1.99 9.65 2.11
N PHE A 506 3.05 10.10 1.50
CA PHE A 506 4.37 10.25 2.13
C PHE A 506 4.49 11.63 2.80
N GLU A 507 3.39 12.32 2.87
CA GLU A 507 3.24 13.68 3.32
C GLU A 507 2.67 13.73 4.74
N THR A 508 2.72 14.90 5.34
CA THR A 508 1.97 15.18 6.58
C THR A 508 0.50 14.94 6.35
N SER A 509 -0.18 14.32 7.31
CA SER A 509 -1.63 14.26 7.26
C SER A 509 -2.21 15.67 7.27
N LEU A 510 -3.11 15.97 6.33
CA LEU A 510 -3.87 17.22 6.33
C LEU A 510 -4.64 17.46 7.64
N PHE A 511 -4.89 16.40 8.40
CA PHE A 511 -5.77 16.43 9.56
C PHE A 511 -5.06 16.53 10.91
N THR A 512 -3.78 16.22 10.96
CA THR A 512 -3.09 16.09 12.25
C THR A 512 -1.99 17.10 12.48
N GLY A 513 -1.63 17.87 11.45
CA GLY A 513 -0.58 18.90 11.57
C GLY A 513 0.80 18.37 11.98
N GLY A 514 0.94 17.06 12.14
CA GLY A 514 2.16 16.38 12.53
C GLY A 514 2.55 15.31 11.52
N ARG A 515 3.82 14.93 11.51
CA ARG A 515 4.37 13.86 10.67
C ARG A 515 4.59 12.63 11.54
N PRO A 516 3.59 11.75 11.72
CA PRO A 516 3.69 10.61 12.64
C PRO A 516 4.56 9.46 12.08
N PHE A 517 5.11 9.60 10.85
CA PHE A 517 5.86 8.55 10.19
C PHE A 517 7.19 9.04 9.65
N ALA A 518 8.10 8.09 9.42
CA ALA A 518 9.40 8.34 8.82
C ALA A 518 9.25 9.08 7.49
N LYS A 519 10.09 10.04 7.29
CA LYS A 519 10.26 10.69 6.00
C LYS A 519 10.74 9.65 4.97
N LEU A 520 9.92 9.41 3.95
CA LEU A 520 10.21 8.42 2.91
C LEU A 520 10.66 9.07 1.59
N TYR A 521 11.10 10.32 1.63
CA TYR A 521 11.59 11.06 0.47
C TYR A 521 12.78 11.91 0.85
N ASP A 522 13.65 12.17 -0.11
CA ASP A 522 14.77 13.09 0.03
C ASP A 522 14.46 14.42 -0.65
N THR A 523 14.98 15.50 -0.11
CA THR A 523 14.88 16.83 -0.71
C THR A 523 16.14 17.14 -1.53
N ALA A 524 16.03 18.06 -2.47
CA ALA A 524 17.19 18.52 -3.23
C ALA A 524 18.31 19.11 -2.35
N PHE A 525 17.97 19.59 -1.16
CA PHE A 525 18.95 20.09 -0.20
C PHE A 525 19.72 18.97 0.47
N GLU A 526 19.05 17.85 0.78
CA GLU A 526 19.70 16.64 1.33
C GLU A 526 20.59 15.98 0.29
N ASP A 527 20.13 15.90 -0.95
CA ASP A 527 20.92 15.40 -2.09
C ASP A 527 22.16 16.26 -2.32
N ALA A 528 22.03 17.60 -2.29
CA ALA A 528 23.16 18.52 -2.39
C ALA A 528 24.14 18.37 -1.21
N GLY A 529 23.64 18.15 0.01
CA GLY A 529 24.47 17.87 1.19
C GLY A 529 25.25 16.56 1.06
N ALA A 530 24.59 15.51 0.57
CA ALA A 530 25.23 14.23 0.28
C ALA A 530 26.30 14.37 -0.83
N GLY A 531 26.00 15.07 -1.90
CA GLY A 531 26.93 15.39 -2.97
C GLY A 531 28.18 16.11 -2.45
N TRP A 532 27.98 17.11 -1.60
CA TRP A 532 29.10 17.86 -0.99
C TRP A 532 30.00 16.92 -0.12
N VAL A 533 29.39 16.01 0.65
CA VAL A 533 30.17 15.01 1.42
C VAL A 533 30.94 14.10 0.48
N CYS A 534 30.31 13.61 -0.59
CA CYS A 534 30.95 12.74 -1.57
C CYS A 534 32.15 13.40 -2.27
N GLU A 535 32.04 14.66 -2.65
CA GLU A 535 33.12 15.41 -3.31
C GLU A 535 34.35 15.64 -2.42
N ARG A 536 34.15 15.68 -1.08
CA ARG A 536 35.18 16.05 -0.10
C ARG A 536 35.61 14.92 0.83
N ALA A 537 34.91 13.81 0.78
CA ALA A 537 35.12 12.68 1.69
C ALA A 537 36.38 11.85 1.39
N GLY A 538 37.45 12.47 0.98
CA GLY A 538 38.73 11.76 0.75
C GLY A 538 39.38 11.20 2.01
N SER A 539 38.99 11.61 3.23
CA SER A 539 39.69 11.20 4.47
C SER A 539 38.88 11.22 5.76
N PRO A 540 37.98 12.16 6.12
CA PRO A 540 37.38 12.06 7.44
C PRO A 540 36.28 10.98 7.48
N PRO A 541 36.20 10.23 8.60
CA PRO A 541 35.05 9.35 8.81
C PRO A 541 33.80 10.17 8.87
N VAL A 542 32.74 9.73 8.17
CA VAL A 542 31.42 10.40 8.17
C VAL A 542 30.55 9.75 9.22
N VAL A 543 29.98 10.55 10.08
CA VAL A 543 29.01 10.12 11.09
C VAL A 543 27.69 10.83 10.82
N VAL A 544 26.59 10.09 10.80
CA VAL A 544 25.27 10.59 10.51
C VAL A 544 24.46 10.59 11.78
N THR A 545 23.78 11.70 12.08
CA THR A 545 23.04 11.88 13.32
C THR A 545 21.57 11.55 13.22
N SER A 546 20.95 11.66 12.04
CA SER A 546 19.52 11.38 11.87
C SER A 546 19.24 10.14 11.03
N LEU A 547 18.03 9.61 11.17
CA LEU A 547 17.61 8.41 10.46
C LEU A 547 17.33 8.68 8.98
N SER A 548 16.78 9.85 8.66
CA SER A 548 16.57 10.28 7.26
C SER A 548 17.91 10.49 6.56
N LEU A 549 18.85 11.15 7.23
CA LEU A 549 20.23 11.26 6.75
C LEU A 549 20.96 9.94 6.79
N HIS A 550 20.66 9.03 7.73
CA HIS A 550 21.19 7.67 7.71
C HIS A 550 20.73 6.92 6.46
N GLN A 551 19.50 7.12 5.99
CA GLN A 551 19.04 6.56 4.73
C GLN A 551 19.81 7.16 3.55
N LEU A 552 19.90 8.48 3.48
CA LEU A 552 20.72 9.17 2.49
C LEU A 552 22.18 8.73 2.54
N ALA A 553 22.78 8.74 3.72
CA ALA A 553 24.14 8.29 3.95
C ALA A 553 24.35 6.82 3.60
N ARG A 554 23.39 5.96 3.91
CA ARG A 554 23.47 4.54 3.59
C ARG A 554 23.49 4.27 2.09
N TYR A 555 22.80 5.09 1.29
CA TYR A 555 22.61 4.83 -0.12
C TYR A 555 23.41 5.75 -1.04
N GLU A 556 23.50 7.01 -0.76
CA GLU A 556 24.24 7.96 -1.59
C GLU A 556 25.66 8.21 -1.09
N ILE A 557 25.81 8.58 0.17
CA ILE A 557 27.12 8.80 0.77
C ILE A 557 27.91 7.49 0.84
N THR A 558 27.28 6.37 1.21
CA THR A 558 27.95 5.06 1.22
C THR A 558 28.43 4.66 -0.17
N GLY A 559 27.68 5.00 -1.20
CA GLY A 559 28.04 4.69 -2.58
C GLY A 559 29.26 5.44 -3.10
N CYS A 560 29.55 6.63 -2.57
CA CYS A 560 30.80 7.33 -2.90
C CYS A 560 31.95 6.95 -1.94
N LEU A 561 31.65 6.59 -0.69
CA LEU A 561 32.66 6.29 0.31
C LEU A 561 33.21 4.85 0.22
N VAL A 562 32.32 3.86 -0.06
CA VAL A 562 32.74 2.44 -0.15
C VAL A 562 33.78 2.20 -1.24
N PRO A 563 33.65 2.74 -2.48
CA PRO A 563 34.71 2.64 -3.48
C PRO A 563 36.02 3.31 -3.07
N ALA A 564 35.97 4.34 -2.21
CA ALA A 564 37.12 5.04 -1.70
C ALA A 564 37.75 4.36 -0.46
N GLY A 565 37.23 3.21 -0.01
CA GLY A 565 37.72 2.52 1.19
C GLY A 565 37.38 3.22 2.51
N VAL A 566 36.47 4.16 2.48
CA VAL A 566 36.04 4.90 3.69
C VAL A 566 35.05 4.05 4.50
N PRO A 567 35.15 3.99 5.83
CA PRO A 567 34.21 3.25 6.67
C PRO A 567 32.77 3.69 6.48
N VAL A 568 31.83 2.73 6.52
CA VAL A 568 30.40 3.02 6.43
C VAL A 568 29.99 3.97 7.56
N PRO A 569 29.22 5.04 7.27
CA PRO A 569 28.76 5.98 8.28
C PRO A 569 28.03 5.30 9.45
N LYS A 570 28.36 5.70 10.66
CA LYS A 570 27.75 5.19 11.89
C LYS A 570 26.75 6.22 12.42
N MET A 571 25.64 5.74 12.95
CA MET A 571 24.68 6.60 13.63
C MET A 571 25.18 6.92 15.04
N ALA A 572 25.28 8.21 15.37
CA ALA A 572 25.77 8.68 16.65
C ALA A 572 24.65 9.08 17.62
N LEU A 573 23.37 8.87 17.24
CA LEU A 573 22.22 9.19 18.11
C LEU A 573 21.94 8.08 19.11
N THR A 574 21.69 8.48 20.36
CA THR A 574 21.10 7.61 21.39
C THR A 574 19.58 7.56 21.25
N ARG A 575 18.94 6.64 22.00
CA ARG A 575 17.45 6.55 22.03
C ARG A 575 16.80 7.83 22.56
N ASP A 576 17.48 8.59 23.38
CA ASP A 576 16.96 9.77 24.05
C ASP A 576 17.19 11.06 23.25
N GLY A 577 17.65 10.96 22.00
CA GLY A 577 17.93 12.09 21.12
C GLY A 577 19.24 12.82 21.42
N GLU A 578 20.10 12.22 22.24
CA GLU A 578 21.43 12.74 22.53
C GLU A 578 22.45 12.24 21.50
N ILE A 579 23.50 13.02 21.26
CA ILE A 579 24.61 12.61 20.42
C ILE A 579 25.60 11.80 21.26
N ASN A 580 25.81 10.54 20.89
CA ASN A 580 26.82 9.72 21.51
C ASN A 580 28.19 10.03 20.92
N LEU A 581 28.86 10.97 21.50
CA LEU A 581 30.16 11.45 21.04
C LEU A 581 31.29 10.40 21.14
N THR A 582 31.12 9.36 21.97
CA THR A 582 32.08 8.26 22.00
C THR A 582 32.13 7.43 20.72
N LEU A 583 31.05 7.52 19.91
CA LEU A 583 30.95 6.88 18.59
C LEU A 583 31.47 7.79 17.47
N VAL A 584 31.78 9.06 17.75
CA VAL A 584 32.28 10.03 16.79
C VAL A 584 33.81 10.05 16.80
N PRO A 585 34.46 9.58 15.73
CA PRO A 585 35.92 9.67 15.63
C PRO A 585 36.38 11.12 15.55
N GLU A 586 37.56 11.39 16.06
CA GLU A 586 38.22 12.70 15.93
C GLU A 586 38.32 13.12 14.45
N GLY A 587 38.01 14.35 14.16
CA GLY A 587 37.97 14.91 12.79
C GLY A 587 36.82 14.43 11.92
N ALA A 588 35.86 13.68 12.49
CA ALA A 588 34.70 13.20 11.75
C ALA A 588 33.77 14.35 11.33
N LEU A 589 33.06 14.13 10.23
CA LEU A 589 31.97 14.99 9.79
C LEU A 589 30.65 14.47 10.35
N LEU A 590 29.97 15.26 11.15
CA LEU A 590 28.60 15.01 11.57
C LEU A 590 27.66 15.75 10.62
N VAL A 591 26.75 14.98 10.04
CA VAL A 591 25.76 15.47 9.10
C VAL A 591 24.39 15.41 9.76
N PHE A 592 23.70 16.50 9.83
CA PHE A 592 22.35 16.55 10.37
C PHE A 592 21.44 17.48 9.57
N SER A 593 20.15 17.24 9.66
CA SER A 593 19.12 18.04 9.01
C SER A 593 18.49 18.98 10.05
N ARG A 594 18.15 20.21 9.65
CA ARG A 594 17.32 21.08 10.49
C ARG A 594 15.97 20.48 10.84
N TYR A 595 15.49 19.54 10.04
CA TYR A 595 14.30 18.76 10.36
C TYR A 595 14.46 17.90 11.62
N ASP A 596 15.69 17.56 12.03
CA ASP A 596 15.95 16.78 13.24
C ASP A 596 15.64 17.58 14.52
N PHE A 597 15.57 18.90 14.41
CA PHE A 597 15.23 19.84 15.50
C PHE A 597 13.77 20.32 15.44
N ASP A 598 13.05 20.06 14.34
CA ASP A 598 11.69 20.55 14.16
C ASP A 598 10.70 19.72 15.00
N PRO A 599 9.91 20.39 15.89
CA PRO A 599 8.88 19.72 16.67
C PRO A 599 7.83 18.93 15.88
N GLY A 600 7.63 19.24 14.61
CA GLY A 600 6.73 18.52 13.72
C GLY A 600 7.32 17.24 13.12
N PHE A 601 8.61 17.01 13.24
CA PHE A 601 9.28 15.82 12.76
C PHE A 601 9.47 14.80 13.87
N LEU A 602 8.72 13.72 13.80
CA LEU A 602 9.09 12.48 14.45
C LEU A 602 10.08 11.79 13.50
N ALA A 603 11.34 11.70 13.87
CA ALA A 603 12.27 10.78 13.25
C ALA A 603 11.77 9.38 13.56
N ALA A 604 10.84 8.87 12.75
CA ALA A 604 10.35 7.52 12.92
C ALA A 604 11.45 6.59 12.47
N VAL A 605 11.83 5.72 13.36
CA VAL A 605 12.74 4.62 13.09
C VAL A 605 12.19 3.80 11.95
N THR A 606 13.00 3.57 10.96
CA THR A 606 12.66 2.88 9.72
C THR A 606 12.30 1.42 9.86
N ASP A 607 12.55 0.81 10.94
CA ASP A 607 12.01 -0.50 11.25
C ASP A 607 10.61 -0.33 11.86
N VAL A 608 9.65 0.09 11.03
CA VAL A 608 8.22 -0.05 11.29
C VAL A 608 7.98 -1.54 11.55
N GLY A 609 8.06 -1.95 12.78
CA GLY A 609 7.92 -3.34 13.16
C GLY A 609 8.92 -3.82 14.20
N ARG A 610 9.87 -3.03 14.65
CA ARG A 610 10.55 -3.36 15.90
C ARG A 610 9.83 -2.71 17.08
N PRO A 611 9.26 -3.46 18.02
CA PRO A 611 9.02 -2.95 19.37
C PRO A 611 10.39 -2.53 19.91
N GLY A 612 10.52 -1.37 20.48
CA GLY A 612 11.80 -0.78 20.80
C GLY A 612 12.51 -0.06 19.65
N ALA A 613 12.00 -0.11 18.39
CA ALA A 613 12.25 0.92 17.43
C ALA A 613 11.61 2.21 17.98
N GLY A 614 12.33 2.88 18.84
CA GLY A 614 11.85 4.07 19.51
C GLY A 614 11.50 5.14 18.48
N VAL A 615 10.48 5.89 18.72
CA VAL A 615 10.39 7.25 18.21
C VAL A 615 11.65 7.90 18.76
N TYR A 616 12.65 8.18 17.91
CA TYR A 616 13.74 9.02 18.33
C TYR A 616 13.13 10.39 18.58
N GLU A 617 13.15 10.77 19.83
CA GLU A 617 12.87 12.14 20.16
C GLU A 617 13.89 13.02 19.43
N ARG A 618 13.51 14.24 19.18
CA ARG A 618 14.30 15.30 18.58
C ARG A 618 15.70 15.31 19.18
N LEU A 619 16.65 15.79 18.42
CA LEU A 619 17.89 16.24 19.02
C LEU A 619 17.55 17.15 20.21
N THR A 620 18.04 16.78 21.36
CA THR A 620 17.79 17.55 22.58
C THR A 620 18.43 18.93 22.48
N PRO A 621 17.98 19.93 23.26
CA PRO A 621 18.68 21.22 23.34
C PRO A 621 20.16 21.06 23.68
N GLU A 622 20.51 20.06 24.48
CA GLU A 622 21.89 19.72 24.84
C GLU A 622 22.68 19.24 23.62
N ALA A 623 22.09 18.36 22.80
CA ALA A 623 22.70 17.93 21.54
C ALA A 623 22.90 19.12 20.57
N ALA A 624 21.92 20.03 20.51
CA ALA A 624 22.04 21.24 19.72
C ALA A 624 23.16 22.17 20.22
N ALA A 625 23.33 22.29 21.54
CA ALA A 625 24.43 23.05 22.13
C ALA A 625 25.80 22.45 21.78
N VAL A 626 25.93 21.12 21.87
CA VAL A 626 27.16 20.40 21.47
C VAL A 626 27.48 20.63 19.99
N LEU A 627 26.50 20.58 19.10
CA LEU A 627 26.72 20.84 17.67
C LEU A 627 27.10 22.30 17.38
N ALA A 628 26.58 23.25 18.18
CA ALA A 628 26.90 24.67 18.03
C ALA A 628 28.36 25.01 18.41
N GLU A 629 29.01 24.18 19.22
CA GLU A 629 30.43 24.31 19.60
C GLU A 629 31.40 23.73 18.55
N MET A 630 30.88 22.97 17.57
CA MET A 630 31.69 22.36 16.52
C MET A 630 31.91 23.31 15.34
N ASP A 631 32.98 23.08 14.59
CA ASP A 631 33.25 23.83 13.36
C ASP A 631 32.22 23.52 12.28
N ARG A 632 31.41 24.49 11.92
CA ARG A 632 30.47 24.37 10.79
C ARG A 632 31.22 24.47 9.48
N VAL A 633 31.21 23.37 8.71
CA VAL A 633 31.94 23.27 7.44
C VAL A 633 31.03 23.36 6.20
N TYR A 634 29.74 23.16 6.39
CA TYR A 634 28.72 23.28 5.33
C TYR A 634 27.33 23.59 5.92
N ASP A 635 26.59 24.46 5.25
CA ASP A 635 25.19 24.77 5.58
C ASP A 635 24.47 25.22 4.29
N ASN A 636 23.38 24.53 3.92
CA ASN A 636 22.53 24.91 2.79
C ASN A 636 21.09 25.31 3.23
N GLY A 637 20.91 25.59 4.52
CA GLY A 637 19.63 25.95 5.09
C GLY A 637 18.79 24.77 5.56
N VAL A 638 19.08 23.54 5.13
CA VAL A 638 18.41 22.28 5.52
C VAL A 638 19.42 21.28 6.08
N ILE A 639 20.53 21.09 5.41
CA ILE A 639 21.62 20.21 5.86
C ILE A 639 22.73 21.07 6.43
N GLU A 640 23.13 20.74 7.62
CA GLU A 640 24.28 21.31 8.32
C GLU A 640 25.31 20.21 8.58
N ILE A 641 26.57 20.51 8.26
CA ILE A 641 27.68 19.60 8.48
C ILE A 641 28.69 20.30 9.37
N VAL A 642 28.98 19.67 10.48
CA VAL A 642 29.99 20.15 11.44
C VAL A 642 31.15 19.16 11.53
N ARG A 643 32.31 19.66 11.87
CA ARG A 643 33.52 18.87 12.13
C ARG A 643 33.85 18.90 13.61
N GLN A 644 34.13 17.76 14.19
CA GLN A 644 34.71 17.68 15.50
C GLN A 644 36.17 18.13 15.43
N THR A 645 36.52 19.19 16.14
CA THR A 645 37.91 19.68 16.26
C THR A 645 38.61 19.04 17.43
N PRO A 646 39.94 18.80 17.33
CA PRO A 646 40.72 18.16 18.40
C PRO A 646 40.79 18.92 19.71
N GLU A 647 40.55 20.25 19.68
CA GLU A 647 40.84 21.13 20.81
C GLU A 647 39.61 21.44 21.72
N GLY A 648 38.42 20.95 21.41
CA GLY A 648 37.18 21.33 22.10
C GLY A 648 36.81 20.56 23.36
N TRP A 649 37.61 19.61 23.85
CA TRP A 649 37.21 18.70 24.92
C TRP A 649 38.07 18.80 26.21
N GLY A 650 38.72 19.89 26.40
CA GLY A 650 39.68 20.08 27.52
C GLY A 650 39.37 21.25 28.42
N SER A 651 38.13 21.42 28.89
CA SER A 651 37.90 22.30 30.06
C SER A 651 36.70 21.86 30.88
#